data_49003c51047e49ebfece67dc2dd6098c
#
_entry.id   49003c51047e49ebfece67dc2dd6098c
#
_cell.length_a   1.000
_cell.length_b   1.000
_cell.length_c   1.000
_cell.angle_alpha   90.00
_cell.angle_beta   90.00
_cell.angle_gamma   90.00
#
_symmetry.space_group_name_H-M   'P 1'
#
loop_
_entity.id
_entity.type
_entity.pdbx_description
1 polymer ?
#
loop_
_entity_poly.entity_id
_entity_poly.type
_entity_poly.pdbx_seq_one_letter_code
_entity_poly.pdbx_strand_id
1 'polypeptide(L)'
;MPVQPEHEPAEGTLAGWAGRHPGASRTLEDLGRGWALFTRQGWNRQRVVATVAAVLINSLALIVTINVVPGLSASAEWDVVLAVVLAAILTAGLRPALQALALAFGWVGVLVVGLFARAAILYLAFVVTPDIHVDGFWPAFAASWIAAIITIAISWLVSAGDETEFLSQLLMFSHHGRIPHQDEPGVVIVQIDGLAAPLLQWAVVSGNLPTLSRWIRAGSHRLTPWHAQVPPTTPASQAGLLHGNNRGVPAFRWFEKDAGRLVVSSKPKDAALIESRMSDGRGLLADNGVSISNLFSGDAPVSHLTLSGFALGGRPARSFAAFFISPYGFTRSFILTIGEAVKEVYQARRQRLRGIEPRIRRSGVFAAQRAISNVLLRDLNTVLVAQYIMRGAKSIFCDYTDYDEIAHHAGPTRAESLRALEGVDRVIGTLAALAAHAPRPYEFVILSDHGQSQGATFRQRYGTPLEEVVRGLMAGAGSPATDSIAATGTEEARTPVSRFLAEVRQQHGMVGMLSRSKLAAVVEEEPGAARPEAAQGGAARPEAPELVVAASGNLALVYFPRHPGRLTAEEIETAYPGLLAELASHPGIGFVCTRTSSDGPVVLGCDGVHRLGSGQITGVDPLAAFGPQAAADLLSHDSCDHVGDLVINSRLDSGTDEVAAFEELVGCHGGLGGWQGRAVLVHPATWPVDGELIGAECVHRQLVRWLERVGHRSDLAPPTARVTSSV
;
A
#
# COMPACT_ATOMS: atom_id res chain seq x y z
N MET A 1 -11.39 -57.58 39.97
CA MET A 1 -11.95 -57.20 38.67
C MET A 1 -10.79 -56.73 37.82
N PRO A 2 -10.42 -57.39 36.73
CA PRO A 2 -9.27 -57.01 35.90
C PRO A 2 -9.68 -55.91 34.91
N VAL A 3 -8.79 -54.93 34.76
CA VAL A 3 -8.83 -53.84 33.81
C VAL A 3 -8.61 -54.41 32.39
N GLN A 4 -9.51 -54.16 31.46
CA GLN A 4 -9.33 -54.51 30.05
C GLN A 4 -8.30 -53.56 29.40
N PRO A 5 -7.46 -54.02 28.50
CA PRO A 5 -6.51 -53.17 27.78
C PRO A 5 -7.21 -52.40 26.69
N GLU A 6 -6.93 -51.07 26.62
CA GLU A 6 -7.32 -50.20 25.50
C GLU A 6 -6.68 -50.72 24.20
N HIS A 7 -7.48 -50.92 23.18
CA HIS A 7 -7.03 -51.25 21.83
C HIS A 7 -6.31 -50.04 21.23
N GLU A 8 -5.01 -50.16 21.02
CA GLU A 8 -4.28 -49.27 20.10
C GLU A 8 -4.82 -49.44 18.67
N PRO A 9 -5.10 -48.36 17.96
CA PRO A 9 -5.56 -48.42 16.56
C PRO A 9 -4.40 -48.91 15.67
N ALA A 10 -4.67 -49.89 14.81
CA ALA A 10 -3.73 -50.55 13.92
C ALA A 10 -2.93 -49.53 13.06
N GLU A 11 -1.62 -49.74 12.98
CA GLU A 11 -0.69 -49.04 12.10
C GLU A 11 -1.12 -49.23 10.63
N GLY A 12 -1.73 -48.26 10.02
CA GLY A 12 -2.18 -48.29 8.63
C GLY A 12 -3.51 -47.59 8.37
N THR A 13 -4.21 -47.14 9.40
CA THR A 13 -5.44 -46.37 9.24
C THR A 13 -5.17 -44.87 9.18
N LEU A 14 -6.02 -44.15 8.46
CA LEU A 14 -5.98 -42.65 8.40
C LEU A 14 -5.96 -42.01 9.80
N ALA A 15 -6.57 -42.65 10.80
CA ALA A 15 -6.55 -42.24 12.19
C ALA A 15 -5.14 -42.39 12.85
N GLY A 16 -4.42 -43.46 12.57
CA GLY A 16 -3.05 -43.67 13.04
C GLY A 16 -2.02 -42.73 12.40
N TRP A 17 -2.24 -42.37 11.15
CA TRP A 17 -1.43 -41.34 10.46
C TRP A 17 -1.71 -39.93 11.00
N ALA A 18 -2.98 -39.57 11.26
CA ALA A 18 -3.39 -38.30 11.82
C ALA A 18 -2.87 -38.05 13.25
N GLY A 19 -2.76 -39.11 14.06
CA GLY A 19 -2.21 -39.04 15.43
C GLY A 19 -0.72 -38.69 15.48
N ARG A 20 0.05 -39.05 14.46
CA ARG A 20 1.48 -38.73 14.33
C ARG A 20 1.74 -37.30 13.75
N HIS A 21 0.70 -36.66 13.23
CA HIS A 21 0.80 -35.33 12.60
C HIS A 21 -0.30 -34.39 13.15
N PRO A 22 -0.08 -33.77 14.31
CA PRO A 22 -1.12 -32.92 14.98
C PRO A 22 -1.63 -31.74 14.16
N GLY A 23 -0.91 -31.36 13.09
CA GLY A 23 -1.39 -30.39 12.10
C GLY A 23 -2.45 -30.96 11.15
N ALA A 24 -2.33 -32.24 10.80
CA ALA A 24 -3.25 -32.91 9.87
C ALA A 24 -4.59 -33.29 10.55
N SER A 25 -4.56 -33.66 11.83
CA SER A 25 -5.79 -33.95 12.58
C SER A 25 -6.68 -32.71 12.73
N ARG A 26 -6.10 -31.54 13.01
CA ARG A 26 -6.84 -30.27 13.06
C ARG A 26 -7.45 -29.91 11.70
N THR A 27 -6.72 -30.18 10.61
CA THR A 27 -7.23 -29.92 9.25
C THR A 27 -8.42 -30.82 8.92
N LEU A 28 -8.39 -32.10 9.30
CA LEU A 28 -9.51 -33.04 9.07
C LEU A 28 -10.74 -32.68 9.93
N GLU A 29 -10.55 -32.24 11.17
CA GLU A 29 -11.66 -31.76 12.00
C GLU A 29 -12.27 -30.45 11.48
N ASP A 30 -11.44 -29.51 10.97
CA ASP A 30 -11.93 -28.29 10.34
C ASP A 30 -12.69 -28.56 9.03
N LEU A 31 -12.35 -29.66 8.34
CA LEU A 31 -13.05 -30.14 7.15
C LEU A 31 -14.42 -30.71 7.47
N GLY A 32 -14.52 -31.56 8.49
CA GLY A 32 -15.79 -32.10 8.96
C GLY A 32 -16.74 -30.98 9.42
N ARG A 33 -16.19 -29.93 10.05
CA ARG A 33 -16.94 -28.76 10.46
C ARG A 33 -17.38 -27.89 9.28
N GLY A 34 -16.53 -27.69 8.26
CA GLY A 34 -16.88 -26.94 7.06
C GLY A 34 -18.02 -27.59 6.27
N TRP A 35 -18.01 -28.91 6.13
CA TRP A 35 -19.09 -29.68 5.50
C TRP A 35 -20.39 -29.64 6.32
N ALA A 36 -20.30 -29.77 7.64
CA ALA A 36 -21.45 -29.66 8.54
C ALA A 36 -22.08 -28.26 8.55
N LEU A 37 -21.28 -27.21 8.37
CA LEU A 37 -21.79 -25.84 8.24
C LEU A 37 -22.47 -25.61 6.89
N PHE A 38 -21.94 -26.17 5.81
CA PHE A 38 -22.54 -26.10 4.48
C PHE A 38 -23.94 -26.78 4.44
N THR A 39 -24.11 -27.87 5.18
CA THR A 39 -25.37 -28.62 5.27
C THR A 39 -26.34 -28.04 6.29
N ARG A 40 -25.87 -27.33 7.33
CA ARG A 40 -26.72 -26.73 8.39
C ARG A 40 -27.24 -25.32 8.10
N GLN A 41 -26.61 -24.59 7.17
CA GLN A 41 -27.13 -23.28 6.75
C GLN A 41 -28.30 -23.47 5.79
N GLY A 42 -29.50 -23.29 6.27
CA GLY A 42 -30.75 -23.48 5.49
C GLY A 42 -30.72 -22.77 4.13
N TRP A 43 -31.27 -23.44 3.13
CA TRP A 43 -31.42 -22.91 1.77
C TRP A 43 -32.37 -21.70 1.79
N ASN A 44 -31.81 -20.49 1.66
CA ASN A 44 -32.63 -19.29 1.45
C ASN A 44 -32.87 -19.08 -0.05
N ARG A 45 -34.01 -18.56 -0.42
CA ARG A 45 -34.43 -18.30 -1.82
C ARG A 45 -33.32 -17.53 -2.60
N GLN A 46 -32.67 -16.55 -1.98
CA GLN A 46 -31.59 -15.79 -2.61
C GLN A 46 -30.36 -16.65 -2.92
N ARG A 47 -29.98 -17.58 -2.05
CA ARG A 47 -28.85 -18.51 -2.28
C ARG A 47 -29.15 -19.51 -3.40
N VAL A 48 -30.38 -20.01 -3.44
CA VAL A 48 -30.83 -20.91 -4.54
C VAL A 48 -30.71 -20.18 -5.88
N VAL A 49 -31.25 -18.97 -5.95
CA VAL A 49 -31.18 -18.14 -7.18
C VAL A 49 -29.75 -17.86 -7.58
N ALA A 50 -28.87 -17.47 -6.63
CA ALA A 50 -27.45 -17.20 -6.90
C ALA A 50 -26.71 -18.47 -7.40
N THR A 51 -26.95 -19.63 -6.78
CA THR A 51 -26.36 -20.90 -7.20
C THR A 51 -26.82 -21.31 -8.60
N VAL A 52 -28.08 -21.19 -8.88
CA VAL A 52 -28.65 -21.48 -10.22
C VAL A 52 -28.07 -20.52 -11.26
N ALA A 53 -28.00 -19.22 -10.96
CA ALA A 53 -27.42 -18.23 -11.85
C ALA A 53 -25.92 -18.54 -12.10
N ALA A 54 -25.17 -18.89 -11.08
CA ALA A 54 -23.75 -19.28 -11.22
C ALA A 54 -23.58 -20.51 -12.10
N VAL A 55 -24.41 -21.55 -11.93
CA VAL A 55 -24.38 -22.75 -12.77
C VAL A 55 -24.69 -22.38 -14.23
N LEU A 56 -25.72 -21.57 -14.47
CA LEU A 56 -26.10 -21.14 -15.83
C LEU A 56 -24.99 -20.33 -16.50
N ILE A 57 -24.39 -19.36 -15.80
CA ILE A 57 -23.29 -18.53 -16.32
C ILE A 57 -22.07 -19.40 -16.66
N ASN A 58 -21.68 -20.30 -15.75
CA ASN A 58 -20.53 -21.18 -15.99
C ASN A 58 -20.82 -22.20 -17.11
N SER A 59 -22.05 -22.72 -17.22
CA SER A 59 -22.45 -23.61 -18.33
C SER A 59 -22.40 -22.88 -19.66
N LEU A 60 -22.95 -21.67 -19.75
CA LEU A 60 -22.88 -20.85 -20.96
C LEU A 60 -21.43 -20.55 -21.35
N ALA A 61 -20.59 -20.15 -20.39
CA ALA A 61 -19.19 -19.91 -20.64
C ALA A 61 -18.46 -21.17 -21.13
N LEU A 62 -18.79 -22.33 -20.58
CA LEU A 62 -18.17 -23.60 -20.98
C LEU A 62 -18.68 -24.08 -22.36
N ILE A 63 -19.98 -23.91 -22.68
CA ILE A 63 -20.54 -24.19 -24.01
C ILE A 63 -19.79 -23.38 -25.08
N VAL A 64 -19.64 -22.06 -24.88
CA VAL A 64 -18.86 -21.20 -25.78
C VAL A 64 -17.43 -21.71 -25.91
N THR A 65 -16.81 -22.08 -24.79
CA THR A 65 -15.42 -22.52 -24.74
C THR A 65 -15.20 -23.83 -25.50
N ILE A 66 -16.09 -24.81 -25.36
CA ILE A 66 -15.99 -26.11 -26.05
C ILE A 66 -16.04 -25.90 -27.57
N ASN A 67 -16.82 -24.94 -28.06
CA ASN A 67 -16.89 -24.61 -29.47
C ASN A 67 -15.65 -23.87 -30.02
N VAL A 68 -14.82 -23.31 -29.15
CA VAL A 68 -13.63 -22.51 -29.53
C VAL A 68 -12.33 -23.31 -29.36
N VAL A 69 -12.26 -24.21 -28.36
CA VAL A 69 -11.03 -24.93 -28.03
C VAL A 69 -10.94 -26.22 -28.84
N PRO A 70 -9.91 -26.36 -29.70
CA PRO A 70 -9.69 -27.61 -30.42
C PRO A 70 -9.44 -28.80 -29.46
N GLY A 71 -9.94 -29.99 -29.80
CA GLY A 71 -9.80 -31.19 -28.97
C GLY A 71 -10.83 -31.32 -27.85
N LEU A 72 -11.90 -30.51 -27.91
CA LEU A 72 -13.07 -30.64 -27.05
C LEU A 72 -14.34 -30.77 -27.92
N SER A 73 -15.22 -31.68 -27.53
CA SER A 73 -16.56 -31.78 -28.11
C SER A 73 -17.53 -32.33 -27.08
N ALA A 74 -18.78 -31.87 -27.15
CA ALA A 74 -19.87 -32.38 -26.34
C ALA A 74 -21.03 -32.75 -27.27
N SER A 75 -21.71 -33.87 -27.01
CA SER A 75 -22.79 -34.37 -27.82
C SER A 75 -24.11 -33.61 -27.57
N ALA A 76 -24.29 -33.11 -26.36
CA ALA A 76 -25.45 -32.30 -25.98
C ALA A 76 -25.09 -31.22 -24.96
N GLU A 77 -25.86 -30.15 -24.91
CA GLU A 77 -25.66 -29.04 -23.95
C GLU A 77 -25.86 -29.51 -22.50
N TRP A 78 -26.65 -30.52 -22.25
CA TRP A 78 -26.84 -31.10 -20.93
C TRP A 78 -25.62 -31.76 -20.34
N ASP A 79 -24.75 -32.34 -21.18
CA ASP A 79 -23.49 -32.94 -20.73
C ASP A 79 -22.59 -31.88 -20.20
N VAL A 80 -22.61 -30.68 -20.80
CA VAL A 80 -21.83 -29.52 -20.30
C VAL A 80 -22.34 -29.02 -18.94
N VAL A 81 -23.67 -28.98 -18.73
CA VAL A 81 -24.25 -28.64 -17.43
C VAL A 81 -23.85 -29.66 -16.36
N LEU A 82 -23.90 -30.96 -16.72
CA LEU A 82 -23.48 -32.05 -15.82
C LEU A 82 -22.01 -31.92 -15.46
N ALA A 83 -21.14 -31.63 -16.44
CA ALA A 83 -19.71 -31.41 -16.19
C ALA A 83 -19.46 -30.22 -15.28
N VAL A 84 -20.19 -29.12 -15.41
CA VAL A 84 -20.10 -27.94 -14.52
C VAL A 84 -20.51 -28.31 -13.10
N VAL A 85 -21.61 -29.03 -12.92
CA VAL A 85 -22.06 -29.48 -11.58
C VAL A 85 -21.05 -30.43 -10.97
N LEU A 86 -20.53 -31.40 -11.74
CA LEU A 86 -19.53 -32.35 -11.28
C LEU A 86 -18.22 -31.61 -10.92
N ALA A 87 -17.76 -30.66 -11.72
CA ALA A 87 -16.59 -29.85 -11.41
C ALA A 87 -16.79 -29.03 -10.12
N ALA A 88 -17.99 -28.52 -9.86
CA ALA A 88 -18.31 -27.84 -8.61
C ALA A 88 -18.23 -28.77 -7.40
N ILE A 89 -18.77 -29.99 -7.50
CA ILE A 89 -18.69 -31.04 -6.45
C ILE A 89 -17.24 -31.45 -6.21
N LEU A 90 -16.48 -31.72 -7.27
CA LEU A 90 -15.05 -32.06 -7.18
C LEU A 90 -14.24 -30.93 -6.55
N THR A 91 -14.51 -29.69 -6.93
CA THR A 91 -13.86 -28.52 -6.32
C THR A 91 -14.13 -28.46 -4.82
N ALA A 92 -15.37 -28.65 -4.39
CA ALA A 92 -15.74 -28.66 -2.97
C ALA A 92 -15.04 -29.78 -2.19
N GLY A 93 -14.98 -30.98 -2.78
CA GLY A 93 -14.36 -32.16 -2.15
C GLY A 93 -12.83 -32.14 -2.12
N LEU A 94 -12.21 -31.66 -3.20
CA LEU A 94 -10.73 -31.63 -3.32
C LEU A 94 -10.09 -30.38 -2.71
N ARG A 95 -10.84 -29.34 -2.45
CA ARG A 95 -10.38 -28.08 -1.92
C ARG A 95 -9.41 -28.21 -0.73
N PRO A 96 -9.69 -29.03 0.28
CA PRO A 96 -8.82 -29.19 1.43
C PRO A 96 -7.46 -29.82 1.10
N ALA A 97 -7.47 -30.83 0.25
CA ALA A 97 -6.25 -31.47 -0.20
C ALA A 97 -5.38 -30.51 -1.03
N LEU A 98 -6.00 -29.73 -1.90
CA LEU A 98 -5.33 -28.68 -2.68
C LEU A 98 -4.75 -27.58 -1.77
N GLN A 99 -5.46 -27.20 -0.72
CA GLN A 99 -4.97 -26.25 0.28
C GLN A 99 -3.76 -26.80 1.03
N ALA A 100 -3.83 -28.03 1.50
CA ALA A 100 -2.70 -28.71 2.17
C ALA A 100 -1.48 -28.79 1.25
N LEU A 101 -1.67 -29.17 -0.01
CA LEU A 101 -0.63 -29.26 -1.02
C LEU A 101 0.03 -27.89 -1.28
N ALA A 102 -0.78 -26.86 -1.48
CA ALA A 102 -0.28 -25.51 -1.72
C ALA A 102 0.52 -24.98 -0.51
N LEU A 103 0.02 -25.18 0.72
CA LEU A 103 0.69 -24.76 1.94
C LEU A 103 2.01 -25.51 2.18
N ALA A 104 2.10 -26.79 1.77
CA ALA A 104 3.32 -27.59 1.90
C ALA A 104 4.49 -27.04 1.05
N PHE A 105 4.18 -26.46 -0.12
CA PHE A 105 5.17 -25.91 -1.06
C PHE A 105 5.25 -24.38 -1.06
N GLY A 106 4.55 -23.70 -0.14
CA GLY A 106 4.54 -22.25 -0.04
C GLY A 106 4.00 -21.57 -1.30
N TRP A 107 4.57 -20.43 -1.70
CA TRP A 107 4.10 -19.66 -2.86
C TRP A 107 4.15 -20.40 -4.21
N VAL A 108 5.14 -21.30 -4.41
CA VAL A 108 5.17 -22.15 -5.62
C VAL A 108 3.98 -23.09 -5.60
N GLY A 109 3.69 -23.69 -4.45
CA GLY A 109 2.50 -24.51 -4.29
C GLY A 109 1.22 -23.75 -4.60
N VAL A 110 1.08 -22.51 -4.08
CA VAL A 110 -0.05 -21.64 -4.38
C VAL A 110 -0.15 -21.33 -5.86
N LEU A 111 0.96 -20.99 -6.52
CA LEU A 111 1.00 -20.67 -7.93
C LEU A 111 0.66 -21.91 -8.79
N VAL A 112 1.30 -23.05 -8.51
CA VAL A 112 1.09 -24.29 -9.29
C VAL A 112 -0.33 -24.81 -9.08
N VAL A 113 -0.80 -24.90 -7.83
CA VAL A 113 -2.18 -25.31 -7.54
C VAL A 113 -3.18 -24.33 -8.15
N GLY A 114 -2.95 -23.02 -8.02
CA GLY A 114 -3.82 -21.98 -8.60
C GLY A 114 -3.92 -22.08 -10.13
N LEU A 115 -2.81 -22.35 -10.83
CA LEU A 115 -2.79 -22.46 -12.28
C LEU A 115 -3.42 -23.76 -12.79
N PHE A 116 -3.14 -24.88 -12.14
CA PHE A 116 -3.41 -26.21 -12.69
C PHE A 116 -4.59 -26.93 -12.04
N ALA A 117 -4.94 -26.62 -10.77
CA ALA A 117 -5.99 -27.37 -10.07
C ALA A 117 -7.35 -27.28 -10.75
N ARG A 118 -7.72 -26.06 -11.21
CA ARG A 118 -8.99 -25.87 -11.92
C ARG A 118 -9.03 -26.66 -13.22
N ALA A 119 -7.93 -26.68 -13.97
CA ALA A 119 -7.81 -27.45 -15.19
C ALA A 119 -7.87 -28.94 -14.91
N ALA A 120 -7.20 -29.43 -13.86
CA ALA A 120 -7.24 -30.83 -13.46
C ALA A 120 -8.64 -31.29 -13.02
N ILE A 121 -9.35 -30.43 -12.26
CA ILE A 121 -10.73 -30.70 -11.84
C ILE A 121 -11.65 -30.74 -13.06
N LEU A 122 -11.52 -29.78 -13.99
CA LEU A 122 -12.32 -29.74 -15.19
C LEU A 122 -12.03 -30.94 -16.11
N TYR A 123 -10.76 -31.30 -16.27
CA TYR A 123 -10.36 -32.49 -17.01
C TYR A 123 -10.99 -33.77 -16.41
N LEU A 124 -10.93 -33.93 -15.09
CA LEU A 124 -11.56 -35.05 -14.39
C LEU A 124 -13.07 -35.05 -14.58
N ALA A 125 -13.71 -33.88 -14.52
CA ALA A 125 -15.13 -33.75 -14.77
C ALA A 125 -15.50 -34.17 -16.21
N PHE A 126 -14.71 -33.78 -17.21
CA PHE A 126 -14.92 -34.19 -18.61
C PHE A 126 -14.75 -35.71 -18.81
N VAL A 127 -13.70 -36.31 -18.24
CA VAL A 127 -13.45 -37.75 -18.34
C VAL A 127 -14.57 -38.59 -17.72
N VAL A 128 -15.21 -38.07 -16.66
CA VAL A 128 -16.28 -38.79 -15.95
C VAL A 128 -17.66 -38.52 -16.57
N THR A 129 -17.83 -37.38 -17.27
CA THR A 129 -19.09 -37.03 -17.90
C THR A 129 -19.26 -37.83 -19.22
N PRO A 130 -20.34 -38.61 -19.39
CA PRO A 130 -20.63 -39.27 -20.67
C PRO A 130 -20.73 -38.23 -21.80
N ASP A 131 -20.37 -38.65 -23.02
CA ASP A 131 -20.59 -37.88 -24.26
C ASP A 131 -19.82 -36.54 -24.35
N ILE A 132 -18.88 -36.29 -23.45
CA ILE A 132 -17.84 -35.23 -23.62
C ILE A 132 -16.52 -35.89 -24.00
N HIS A 133 -16.00 -35.49 -25.16
CA HIS A 133 -14.68 -35.92 -25.63
C HIS A 133 -13.62 -34.84 -25.34
N VAL A 134 -12.51 -35.27 -24.77
CA VAL A 134 -11.36 -34.39 -24.45
C VAL A 134 -10.05 -35.05 -24.84
N ASP A 135 -9.29 -34.40 -25.74
CA ASP A 135 -8.01 -34.90 -26.28
C ASP A 135 -6.84 -34.67 -25.28
N GLY A 136 -7.08 -34.92 -23.99
CA GLY A 136 -6.07 -34.85 -22.96
C GLY A 136 -6.15 -33.59 -22.06
N PHE A 137 -5.11 -33.38 -21.28
CA PHE A 137 -5.07 -32.32 -20.27
C PHE A 137 -5.01 -30.90 -20.82
N TRP A 138 -4.26 -30.66 -21.89
CA TRP A 138 -4.03 -29.30 -22.40
C TRP A 138 -5.25 -28.63 -22.99
N PRO A 139 -6.13 -29.28 -23.76
CA PRO A 139 -7.43 -28.73 -24.12
C PRO A 139 -8.29 -28.36 -22.89
N ALA A 140 -8.31 -29.20 -21.85
CA ALA A 140 -9.02 -28.89 -20.61
C ALA A 140 -8.38 -27.70 -19.85
N PHE A 141 -7.06 -27.58 -19.89
CA PHE A 141 -6.35 -26.42 -19.34
C PHE A 141 -6.76 -25.14 -20.07
N ALA A 142 -6.69 -25.11 -21.40
CA ALA A 142 -7.11 -23.94 -22.19
C ALA A 142 -8.59 -23.61 -21.91
N ALA A 143 -9.46 -24.64 -21.87
CA ALA A 143 -10.89 -24.47 -21.60
C ALA A 143 -11.14 -23.86 -20.21
N SER A 144 -10.39 -24.29 -19.18
CA SER A 144 -10.57 -23.78 -17.82
C SER A 144 -10.30 -22.28 -17.73
N TRP A 145 -9.31 -21.77 -18.47
CA TRP A 145 -8.95 -20.35 -18.50
C TRP A 145 -9.87 -19.52 -19.38
N ILE A 146 -10.22 -20.00 -20.58
CA ILE A 146 -11.13 -19.32 -21.49
C ILE A 146 -12.52 -19.20 -20.85
N ALA A 147 -13.05 -20.30 -20.28
CA ALA A 147 -14.32 -20.27 -19.56
C ALA A 147 -14.28 -19.29 -18.36
N ALA A 148 -13.16 -19.22 -17.65
CA ALA A 148 -12.99 -18.26 -16.57
C ALA A 148 -13.05 -16.81 -17.05
N ILE A 149 -12.37 -16.49 -18.16
CA ILE A 149 -12.38 -15.15 -18.76
C ILE A 149 -13.80 -14.79 -19.18
N ILE A 150 -14.49 -15.70 -19.85
CA ILE A 150 -15.88 -15.51 -20.28
C ILE A 150 -16.81 -15.32 -19.09
N THR A 151 -16.68 -16.17 -18.06
CA THR A 151 -17.48 -16.07 -16.82
C THR A 151 -17.28 -14.70 -16.14
N ILE A 152 -16.03 -14.23 -16.02
CA ILE A 152 -15.75 -12.93 -15.43
C ILE A 152 -16.31 -11.80 -16.27
N ALA A 153 -16.21 -11.89 -17.61
CA ALA A 153 -16.78 -10.89 -18.52
C ALA A 153 -18.32 -10.85 -18.44
N ILE A 154 -18.99 -12.01 -18.41
CA ILE A 154 -20.44 -12.09 -18.26
C ILE A 154 -20.86 -11.57 -16.88
N SER A 155 -20.18 -11.99 -15.82
CA SER A 155 -20.45 -11.51 -14.46
C SER A 155 -20.30 -10.00 -14.36
N TRP A 156 -19.26 -9.43 -14.97
CA TRP A 156 -19.06 -7.98 -15.04
C TRP A 156 -20.21 -7.28 -15.81
N LEU A 157 -20.70 -7.86 -16.88
CA LEU A 157 -21.79 -7.29 -17.69
C LEU A 157 -23.14 -7.38 -16.99
N VAL A 158 -23.44 -8.52 -16.33
CA VAL A 158 -24.72 -8.79 -15.65
C VAL A 158 -24.78 -8.11 -14.29
N SER A 159 -23.65 -8.08 -13.58
CA SER A 159 -23.56 -7.57 -12.20
C SER A 159 -22.83 -6.22 -12.17
N ALA A 160 -23.05 -5.34 -13.14
CA ALA A 160 -22.33 -4.07 -13.27
C ALA A 160 -22.37 -3.25 -11.96
N GLY A 161 -21.46 -3.57 -11.04
CA GLY A 161 -21.32 -2.92 -9.72
C GLY A 161 -21.78 -3.76 -8.53
N ASP A 162 -22.27 -4.97 -8.71
CA ASP A 162 -22.69 -5.84 -7.61
C ASP A 162 -21.55 -6.81 -7.23
N GLU A 163 -20.91 -6.57 -6.09
CA GLU A 163 -19.82 -7.39 -5.54
C GLU A 163 -20.36 -8.53 -4.63
N THR A 164 -21.63 -8.90 -4.79
CA THR A 164 -22.28 -9.94 -3.96
C THR A 164 -21.52 -11.27 -3.98
N GLU A 165 -20.96 -11.64 -5.12
CA GLU A 165 -20.15 -12.86 -5.23
C GLU A 165 -18.84 -12.73 -4.45
N PHE A 166 -18.15 -11.60 -4.58
CA PHE A 166 -16.90 -11.34 -3.81
C PHE A 166 -17.18 -11.27 -2.31
N LEU A 167 -18.26 -10.60 -1.92
CA LEU A 167 -18.73 -10.55 -0.52
C LEU A 167 -19.07 -11.95 0.02
N SER A 168 -19.77 -12.78 -0.77
CA SER A 168 -20.12 -14.16 -0.35
C SER A 168 -18.86 -15.02 -0.17
N GLN A 169 -17.87 -14.86 -1.03
CA GLN A 169 -16.59 -15.52 -0.90
C GLN A 169 -15.82 -15.01 0.35
N LEU A 170 -15.78 -13.70 0.57
CA LEU A 170 -15.16 -13.14 1.79
C LEU A 170 -15.82 -13.68 3.07
N LEU A 171 -17.14 -13.76 3.11
CA LEU A 171 -17.88 -14.35 4.23
C LEU A 171 -17.51 -15.82 4.45
N MET A 172 -17.41 -16.62 3.38
CA MET A 172 -16.99 -18.02 3.49
C MET A 172 -15.56 -18.19 3.99
N PHE A 173 -14.62 -17.34 3.55
CA PHE A 173 -13.21 -17.40 3.96
C PHE A 173 -12.97 -16.87 5.36
N SER A 174 -13.76 -15.91 5.79
CA SER A 174 -13.57 -15.20 7.05
C SER A 174 -14.30 -15.89 8.22
N HIS A 175 -15.09 -16.91 7.96
CA HIS A 175 -15.90 -17.58 8.99
C HIS A 175 -15.02 -18.45 9.91
N HIS A 176 -14.78 -17.99 11.10
CA HIS A 176 -14.09 -18.70 12.17
C HIS A 176 -15.08 -18.92 13.30
N GLY A 177 -15.59 -20.12 13.49
CA GLY A 177 -16.37 -20.55 14.66
C GLY A 177 -17.34 -19.51 15.29
N ARG A 178 -18.13 -19.88 16.27
CA ARG A 178 -18.97 -18.92 17.00
C ARG A 178 -18.09 -18.06 17.92
N ILE A 179 -17.79 -16.84 17.50
CA ILE A 179 -17.25 -15.80 18.36
C ILE A 179 -18.45 -15.19 19.12
N PRO A 180 -18.38 -15.06 20.45
CA PRO A 180 -19.44 -14.40 21.21
C PRO A 180 -19.70 -12.98 20.68
N HIS A 181 -20.98 -12.58 20.69
CA HIS A 181 -21.34 -11.22 20.33
C HIS A 181 -20.72 -10.23 21.32
N GLN A 182 -20.25 -9.10 20.83
CA GLN A 182 -19.61 -8.03 21.60
C GLN A 182 -20.36 -6.73 21.29
N ASP A 183 -20.77 -6.01 22.32
CA ASP A 183 -21.58 -4.79 22.17
C ASP A 183 -20.72 -3.56 21.84
N GLU A 184 -19.44 -3.56 22.25
CA GLU A 184 -18.51 -2.44 21.98
C GLU A 184 -18.16 -2.39 20.51
N PRO A 185 -18.38 -1.25 19.82
CA PRO A 185 -18.07 -1.14 18.38
C PRO A 185 -16.58 -1.20 18.11
N GLY A 186 -16.17 -2.00 17.12
CA GLY A 186 -14.81 -1.96 16.57
C GLY A 186 -14.63 -0.76 15.65
N VAL A 187 -13.38 -0.41 15.37
CA VAL A 187 -13.04 0.68 14.46
C VAL A 187 -12.20 0.17 13.30
N VAL A 188 -12.65 0.42 12.08
CA VAL A 188 -11.90 0.15 10.85
C VAL A 188 -11.42 1.49 10.29
N ILE A 189 -10.11 1.70 10.32
CA ILE A 189 -9.46 2.89 9.78
C ILE A 189 -8.88 2.48 8.41
N VAL A 190 -9.39 3.12 7.36
CA VAL A 190 -8.93 2.91 5.97
C VAL A 190 -8.19 4.16 5.55
N GLN A 191 -6.89 4.04 5.31
CA GLN A 191 -6.11 5.07 4.65
C GLN A 191 -6.25 4.91 3.13
N ILE A 192 -6.59 5.99 2.43
CA ILE A 192 -6.49 6.12 0.98
C ILE A 192 -5.29 7.02 0.71
N ASP A 193 -4.18 6.40 0.38
CA ASP A 193 -2.89 7.06 0.21
C ASP A 193 -2.95 8.19 -0.83
N GLY A 194 -2.40 9.34 -0.51
CA GLY A 194 -2.24 10.48 -1.41
C GLY A 194 -3.52 11.25 -1.79
N LEU A 195 -4.68 10.95 -1.16
CA LEU A 195 -5.97 11.55 -1.55
C LEU A 195 -6.18 12.94 -0.95
N ALA A 196 -6.17 13.96 -1.81
CA ALA A 196 -6.44 15.34 -1.41
C ALA A 196 -7.93 15.59 -1.12
N ALA A 197 -8.23 16.37 -0.06
CA ALA A 197 -9.59 16.75 0.32
C ALA A 197 -10.38 17.44 -0.82
N PRO A 198 -9.83 18.38 -1.62
CA PRO A 198 -10.55 18.97 -2.74
C PRO A 198 -10.97 17.95 -3.79
N LEU A 199 -10.12 16.95 -4.06
CA LEU A 199 -10.44 15.89 -5.01
C LEU A 199 -11.55 14.98 -4.48
N LEU A 200 -11.49 14.60 -3.21
CA LEU A 200 -12.55 13.79 -2.59
C LEU A 200 -13.89 14.54 -2.62
N GLN A 201 -13.91 15.81 -2.27
CA GLN A 201 -15.12 16.65 -2.33
C GLN A 201 -15.71 16.65 -3.73
N TRP A 202 -14.88 16.87 -4.75
CA TRP A 202 -15.31 16.84 -6.14
C TRP A 202 -15.83 15.44 -6.54
N ALA A 203 -15.12 14.36 -6.20
CA ALA A 203 -15.49 12.99 -6.53
C ALA A 203 -16.82 12.56 -5.87
N VAL A 204 -17.10 13.03 -4.65
CA VAL A 204 -18.37 12.83 -3.96
C VAL A 204 -19.51 13.55 -4.67
N VAL A 205 -19.30 14.81 -5.07
CA VAL A 205 -20.33 15.61 -5.78
C VAL A 205 -20.61 15.06 -7.16
N SER A 206 -19.58 14.64 -7.90
CA SER A 206 -19.68 14.08 -9.25
C SER A 206 -20.24 12.64 -9.27
N GLY A 207 -20.37 11.98 -8.10
CA GLY A 207 -20.91 10.62 -7.99
C GLY A 207 -19.94 9.50 -8.33
N ASN A 208 -18.64 9.80 -8.44
CA ASN A 208 -17.61 8.79 -8.69
C ASN A 208 -17.42 7.80 -7.52
N LEU A 209 -17.81 8.18 -6.30
CA LEU A 209 -17.63 7.41 -5.08
C LEU A 209 -18.99 7.11 -4.44
N PRO A 210 -19.73 6.12 -4.94
CA PRO A 210 -21.10 5.85 -4.51
C PRO A 210 -21.25 5.51 -3.02
N THR A 211 -20.27 4.85 -2.41
CA THR A 211 -20.31 4.50 -0.98
C THR A 211 -20.13 5.73 -0.11
N LEU A 212 -19.04 6.47 -0.29
CA LEU A 212 -18.75 7.69 0.47
C LEU A 212 -19.78 8.78 0.21
N SER A 213 -20.24 8.92 -1.05
CA SER A 213 -21.32 9.87 -1.40
C SER A 213 -22.60 9.55 -0.65
N ARG A 214 -22.99 8.28 -0.56
CA ARG A 214 -24.18 7.85 0.19
C ARG A 214 -24.01 8.15 1.68
N TRP A 215 -22.88 7.84 2.29
CA TRP A 215 -22.63 8.08 3.70
C TRP A 215 -22.68 9.57 4.06
N ILE A 216 -22.04 10.40 3.26
CA ILE A 216 -22.00 11.86 3.50
C ILE A 216 -23.37 12.48 3.27
N ARG A 217 -24.09 12.10 2.19
CA ARG A 217 -25.44 12.63 1.89
C ARG A 217 -26.50 12.16 2.89
N ALA A 218 -26.37 10.93 3.41
CA ALA A 218 -27.25 10.43 4.46
C ALA A 218 -26.95 11.03 5.84
N GLY A 219 -25.87 11.81 5.99
CA GLY A 219 -25.47 12.41 7.25
C GLY A 219 -24.92 11.41 8.28
N SER A 220 -24.63 10.16 7.88
CA SER A 220 -24.02 9.16 8.75
C SER A 220 -22.51 9.45 8.99
N HIS A 221 -21.85 10.04 8.00
CA HIS A 221 -20.44 10.43 8.08
C HIS A 221 -20.28 11.91 7.70
N ARG A 222 -19.21 12.50 8.22
CA ARG A 222 -18.78 13.89 7.92
C ARG A 222 -17.38 13.86 7.31
N LEU A 223 -17.16 14.72 6.31
CA LEU A 223 -15.86 14.98 5.73
C LEU A 223 -15.24 16.18 6.45
N THR A 224 -14.08 15.99 7.05
CA THR A 224 -13.29 17.01 7.74
C THR A 224 -11.90 17.06 7.08
N PRO A 225 -11.51 18.16 6.43
CA PRO A 225 -10.14 18.34 5.98
C PRO A 225 -9.18 18.46 7.16
N TRP A 226 -7.94 18.01 6.96
CA TRP A 226 -6.84 18.25 7.88
C TRP A 226 -5.58 18.68 7.13
N HIS A 227 -4.67 19.37 7.80
CA HIS A 227 -3.46 19.88 7.21
C HIS A 227 -2.28 18.95 7.52
N ALA A 228 -1.78 18.26 6.48
CA ALA A 228 -0.54 17.52 6.56
C ALA A 228 0.65 18.49 6.44
N GLN A 229 1.40 18.62 7.53
CA GLN A 229 2.56 19.50 7.59
C GLN A 229 3.72 18.99 6.74
N VAL A 230 4.71 19.83 6.49
CA VAL A 230 5.95 19.46 5.77
C VAL A 230 6.77 18.48 6.62
N PRO A 231 7.22 17.38 6.04
CA PRO A 231 7.01 16.92 4.68
C PRO A 231 5.69 16.11 4.56
N PRO A 232 4.73 16.49 3.70
CA PRO A 232 3.53 15.70 3.46
C PRO A 232 3.88 14.43 2.65
N THR A 233 4.43 13.44 3.32
CA THR A 233 4.85 12.15 2.77
C THR A 233 4.27 11.02 3.61
N THR A 234 4.03 9.84 2.98
CA THR A 234 3.51 8.66 3.69
C THR A 234 4.32 8.31 4.94
N PRO A 235 5.67 8.27 4.93
CA PRO A 235 6.42 7.94 6.14
C PRO A 235 6.26 8.98 7.26
N ALA A 236 6.28 10.28 6.96
CA ALA A 236 6.12 11.31 7.98
C ALA A 236 4.70 11.33 8.55
N SER A 237 3.69 11.20 7.67
CA SER A 237 2.30 11.15 8.10
C SER A 237 1.96 9.87 8.85
N GLN A 238 2.38 8.68 8.38
CA GLN A 238 2.13 7.43 9.12
C GLN A 238 2.89 7.37 10.45
N ALA A 239 4.10 7.94 10.53
CA ALA A 239 4.80 8.11 11.81
C ALA A 239 3.95 8.93 12.80
N GLY A 240 3.43 10.06 12.36
CA GLY A 240 2.53 10.90 13.15
C GLY A 240 1.21 10.22 13.47
N LEU A 241 0.53 9.61 12.48
CA LEU A 241 -0.79 8.96 12.65
C LEU A 241 -0.73 7.73 13.56
N LEU A 242 0.31 6.90 13.42
CA LEU A 242 0.41 5.61 14.12
C LEU A 242 1.12 5.71 15.47
N HIS A 243 2.10 6.61 15.61
CA HIS A 243 2.91 6.74 16.83
C HIS A 243 2.80 8.10 17.53
N GLY A 244 2.11 9.08 16.91
CA GLY A 244 2.01 10.44 17.47
C GLY A 244 3.32 11.21 17.46
N ASN A 245 4.30 10.80 16.66
CA ASN A 245 5.63 11.38 16.57
C ASN A 245 6.22 11.19 15.17
N ASN A 246 6.55 12.28 14.48
CA ASN A 246 7.17 12.25 13.16
C ASN A 246 8.49 13.03 13.08
N ARG A 247 9.04 13.50 14.20
CA ARG A 247 10.25 14.34 14.24
C ARG A 247 11.50 13.69 13.62
N GLY A 248 11.59 12.37 13.63
CA GLY A 248 12.70 11.63 13.02
C GLY A 248 12.53 11.38 11.52
N VAL A 249 11.55 12.00 10.83
CA VAL A 249 11.24 11.73 9.41
C VAL A 249 11.20 13.05 8.63
N PRO A 250 12.36 13.63 8.26
CA PRO A 250 12.42 14.94 7.60
C PRO A 250 12.04 14.92 6.11
N ALA A 251 11.97 13.73 5.49
CA ALA A 251 11.58 13.53 4.08
C ALA A 251 11.27 12.05 3.82
N PHE A 252 10.93 11.67 2.59
CA PHE A 252 10.83 10.27 2.20
C PHE A 252 12.20 9.56 2.25
N ARG A 253 13.27 10.29 1.93
CA ARG A 253 14.67 9.87 2.04
C ARG A 253 15.54 11.03 2.52
N TRP A 254 16.58 10.71 3.30
CA TRP A 254 17.51 11.71 3.84
C TRP A 254 18.87 11.11 4.11
N PHE A 255 19.87 11.98 4.28
CA PHE A 255 21.23 11.57 4.58
C PHE A 255 21.56 11.86 6.04
N GLU A 256 21.99 10.85 6.78
CA GLU A 256 22.49 10.98 8.15
C GLU A 256 24.00 11.22 8.09
N LYS A 257 24.44 12.47 8.26
CA LYS A 257 25.86 12.86 8.19
C LYS A 257 26.73 12.09 9.20
N ASP A 258 26.25 11.93 10.43
CA ASP A 258 26.97 11.25 11.50
C ASP A 258 27.17 9.75 11.22
N ALA A 259 26.19 9.13 10.59
CA ALA A 259 26.22 7.72 10.20
C ALA A 259 26.86 7.51 8.81
N GLY A 260 27.02 8.56 8.01
CA GLY A 260 27.54 8.50 6.65
C GLY A 260 26.67 7.68 5.71
N ARG A 261 25.31 7.70 5.90
CA ARG A 261 24.41 6.84 5.16
C ARG A 261 23.14 7.52 4.68
N LEU A 262 22.62 7.06 3.56
CA LEU A 262 21.30 7.40 3.07
C LEU A 262 20.25 6.50 3.73
N VAL A 263 19.23 7.09 4.33
CA VAL A 263 18.03 6.41 4.84
C VAL A 263 16.91 6.57 3.81
N VAL A 264 16.23 5.47 3.50
CA VAL A 264 15.13 5.44 2.54
C VAL A 264 13.96 4.68 3.17
N SER A 265 12.88 5.37 3.48
CA SER A 265 11.76 4.82 4.27
C SER A 265 11.04 3.64 3.60
N SER A 266 11.17 3.46 2.28
CA SER A 266 10.66 2.29 1.55
C SER A 266 11.51 1.02 1.71
N LYS A 267 12.69 1.10 2.34
CA LYS A 267 13.52 -0.08 2.61
C LYS A 267 13.15 -0.70 3.96
N PRO A 268 12.86 -2.01 4.03
CA PRO A 268 12.41 -2.65 5.29
C PRO A 268 13.32 -2.42 6.49
N LYS A 269 14.65 -2.42 6.29
CA LYS A 269 15.62 -2.18 7.37
C LYS A 269 15.56 -0.74 7.88
N ASP A 270 15.40 0.22 6.96
CA ASP A 270 15.30 1.63 7.33
C ASP A 270 13.93 1.93 7.97
N ALA A 271 12.83 1.35 7.45
CA ALA A 271 11.52 1.46 8.08
C ALA A 271 11.52 0.91 9.52
N ALA A 272 12.15 -0.24 9.77
CA ALA A 272 12.29 -0.80 11.11
C ALA A 272 13.14 0.08 12.03
N LEU A 273 14.22 0.68 11.50
CA LEU A 273 15.04 1.62 12.24
C LEU A 273 14.26 2.88 12.62
N ILE A 274 13.53 3.47 11.65
CA ILE A 274 12.69 4.65 11.87
C ILE A 274 11.68 4.34 12.98
N GLU A 275 10.93 3.23 12.86
CA GLU A 275 9.94 2.83 13.85
C GLU A 275 10.57 2.61 15.24
N SER A 276 11.75 1.99 15.32
CA SER A 276 12.44 1.76 16.60
C SER A 276 12.86 3.05 17.32
N ARG A 277 13.03 4.15 16.58
CA ARG A 277 13.38 5.45 17.14
C ARG A 277 12.19 6.25 17.65
N MET A 278 11.00 6.02 17.05
CA MET A 278 9.80 6.82 17.37
C MET A 278 8.78 6.09 18.25
N SER A 279 8.77 4.76 18.24
CA SER A 279 7.84 3.97 19.05
C SER A 279 8.18 4.09 20.54
N ASP A 280 7.17 4.38 21.34
CA ASP A 280 7.19 4.33 22.81
C ASP A 280 6.42 3.12 23.39
N GLY A 281 5.96 2.21 22.52
CA GLY A 281 5.14 1.05 22.87
C GLY A 281 3.67 1.39 23.08
N ARG A 282 3.23 2.62 22.79
CA ARG A 282 1.86 3.11 22.94
C ARG A 282 1.25 3.64 21.64
N GLY A 283 1.71 3.16 20.52
CA GLY A 283 1.16 3.50 19.22
C GLY A 283 -0.36 3.27 19.12
N LEU A 284 -0.97 3.76 18.08
CA LEU A 284 -2.43 3.75 17.88
C LEU A 284 -3.05 2.36 18.00
N LEU A 285 -2.32 1.31 17.66
CA LEU A 285 -2.80 -0.07 17.58
C LEU A 285 -2.27 -0.97 18.71
N ALA A 286 -1.61 -0.41 19.72
CA ALA A 286 -1.00 -1.17 20.82
C ALA A 286 -1.99 -2.05 21.60
N ASP A 287 -3.25 -1.60 21.75
CA ASP A 287 -4.28 -2.28 22.52
C ASP A 287 -5.04 -3.35 21.71
N ASN A 288 -4.32 -4.38 21.23
CA ASN A 288 -4.84 -5.47 20.40
C ASN A 288 -5.41 -5.03 19.04
N GLY A 289 -4.84 -3.98 18.48
CA GLY A 289 -5.10 -3.55 17.11
C GLY A 289 -4.40 -4.41 16.06
N VAL A 290 -4.76 -4.17 14.80
CA VAL A 290 -4.22 -4.86 13.62
C VAL A 290 -3.72 -3.84 12.61
N SER A 291 -2.46 -3.97 12.19
CA SER A 291 -1.82 -3.16 11.15
C SER A 291 -1.76 -3.94 9.84
N ILE A 292 -2.24 -3.36 8.74
CA ILE A 292 -2.27 -4.00 7.42
C ILE A 292 -1.72 -3.05 6.37
N SER A 293 -0.70 -3.48 5.64
CA SER A 293 -0.07 -2.75 4.51
C SER A 293 0.44 -1.35 4.85
N ASN A 294 0.82 -1.10 6.09
CA ASN A 294 1.41 0.16 6.52
C ASN A 294 2.94 0.16 6.38
N LEU A 295 3.57 1.33 6.45
CA LEU A 295 5.03 1.42 6.62
C LEU A 295 5.44 0.99 8.03
N PHE A 296 4.67 1.40 9.04
CA PHE A 296 4.92 1.17 10.47
C PHE A 296 3.78 0.37 11.11
N SER A 297 4.10 -0.31 12.21
CA SER A 297 3.13 -1.18 12.87
C SER A 297 2.12 -0.41 13.74
N GLY A 298 2.47 0.78 14.24
CA GLY A 298 1.68 1.48 15.26
C GLY A 298 1.59 0.70 16.57
N ASP A 299 2.65 -0.07 16.89
CA ASP A 299 2.76 -1.00 18.01
C ASP A 299 1.67 -2.10 18.03
N ALA A 300 1.09 -2.41 16.88
CA ALA A 300 0.11 -3.48 16.76
C ALA A 300 0.72 -4.84 17.11
N PRO A 301 0.08 -5.67 17.96
CA PRO A 301 0.53 -7.04 18.21
C PRO A 301 0.37 -7.95 16.98
N VAL A 302 -0.42 -7.53 16.01
CA VAL A 302 -0.64 -8.23 14.74
C VAL A 302 -0.39 -7.28 13.58
N SER A 303 0.61 -7.61 12.76
CA SER A 303 0.98 -6.85 11.56
C SER A 303 1.04 -7.74 10.34
N HIS A 304 0.47 -7.28 9.23
CA HIS A 304 0.51 -7.97 7.94
C HIS A 304 0.93 -6.99 6.85
N LEU A 305 1.86 -7.39 5.98
CA LEU A 305 2.37 -6.54 4.90
C LEU A 305 2.92 -5.18 5.39
N THR A 306 3.26 -5.08 6.68
CA THR A 306 3.83 -3.88 7.30
C THR A 306 5.33 -3.89 7.09
N LEU A 307 5.86 -2.80 6.51
CA LEU A 307 7.23 -2.77 5.99
C LEU A 307 8.28 -2.93 7.10
N SER A 308 8.11 -2.25 8.22
CA SER A 308 9.00 -2.36 9.38
C SER A 308 9.02 -3.76 10.00
N GLY A 309 7.88 -4.46 9.99
CA GLY A 309 7.74 -5.81 10.49
C GLY A 309 8.52 -6.87 9.71
N PHE A 310 8.82 -6.63 8.43
CA PHE A 310 9.60 -7.57 7.62
C PHE A 310 11.05 -7.72 8.09
N ALA A 311 11.65 -6.68 8.63
CA ALA A 311 13.02 -6.75 9.16
C ALA A 311 13.10 -7.62 10.44
N LEU A 312 11.99 -7.79 11.16
CA LEU A 312 11.90 -8.53 12.43
C LEU A 312 11.52 -10.02 12.26
N GLY A 313 11.40 -10.51 11.02
CA GLY A 313 11.12 -11.93 10.74
C GLY A 313 9.66 -12.34 11.01
N GLY A 314 8.71 -11.47 10.77
CA GLY A 314 7.28 -11.73 10.90
C GLY A 314 6.83 -12.98 10.13
N ARG A 315 5.95 -13.82 10.74
CA ARG A 315 5.43 -15.02 10.07
C ARG A 315 4.36 -14.65 9.05
N PRO A 316 4.42 -15.16 7.80
CA PRO A 316 3.38 -14.91 6.80
C PRO A 316 2.02 -15.39 7.28
N ALA A 317 0.99 -14.60 7.02
CA ALA A 317 -0.38 -14.94 7.42
C ALA A 317 -0.86 -16.19 6.67
N ARG A 318 -1.23 -17.26 7.41
CA ARG A 318 -1.82 -18.48 6.82
C ARG A 318 -3.11 -18.19 6.03
N SER A 319 -3.84 -17.15 6.42
CA SER A 319 -5.05 -16.66 5.76
C SER A 319 -4.81 -16.14 4.34
N PHE A 320 -3.65 -15.58 4.08
CA PHE A 320 -3.20 -15.13 2.78
C PHE A 320 -3.20 -16.27 1.74
N ALA A 321 -2.56 -17.38 2.09
CA ALA A 321 -2.55 -18.54 1.23
C ALA A 321 -3.97 -19.09 0.97
N ALA A 322 -4.87 -19.04 1.95
CA ALA A 322 -6.20 -19.59 1.82
C ALA A 322 -7.07 -18.91 0.74
N PHE A 323 -6.95 -17.59 0.56
CA PHE A 323 -7.67 -16.87 -0.50
C PHE A 323 -7.12 -17.22 -1.89
N PHE A 324 -5.80 -17.15 -2.08
CA PHE A 324 -5.18 -17.46 -3.37
C PHE A 324 -5.22 -18.95 -3.74
N ILE A 325 -5.39 -19.84 -2.76
CA ILE A 325 -5.58 -21.28 -3.02
C ILE A 325 -7.03 -21.55 -3.47
N SER A 326 -7.98 -20.62 -3.22
CA SER A 326 -9.31 -20.82 -3.77
C SER A 326 -9.28 -20.68 -5.30
N PRO A 327 -9.87 -21.64 -6.03
CA PRO A 327 -9.88 -21.57 -7.49
C PRO A 327 -10.51 -20.28 -8.03
N TYR A 328 -11.49 -19.74 -7.32
CA TYR A 328 -12.11 -18.46 -7.67
C TYR A 328 -11.19 -17.28 -7.38
N GLY A 329 -10.66 -17.16 -6.17
CA GLY A 329 -9.82 -16.03 -5.77
C GLY A 329 -8.57 -15.90 -6.63
N PHE A 330 -7.82 -17.00 -6.82
CA PHE A 330 -6.65 -17.00 -7.68
C PHE A 330 -6.98 -16.63 -9.13
N THR A 331 -7.96 -17.31 -9.73
CA THR A 331 -8.31 -17.10 -11.13
C THR A 331 -8.78 -15.66 -11.37
N ARG A 332 -9.64 -15.13 -10.47
CA ARG A 332 -10.11 -13.75 -10.54
C ARG A 332 -8.94 -12.77 -10.46
N SER A 333 -8.12 -12.86 -9.42
CA SER A 333 -6.99 -11.95 -9.23
C SER A 333 -5.98 -12.06 -10.37
N PHE A 334 -5.70 -13.25 -10.90
CA PHE A 334 -4.79 -13.45 -12.02
C PHE A 334 -5.30 -12.80 -13.33
N ILE A 335 -6.57 -13.04 -13.68
CA ILE A 335 -7.18 -12.45 -14.88
C ILE A 335 -7.26 -10.92 -14.77
N LEU A 336 -7.68 -10.41 -13.60
CA LEU A 336 -7.75 -8.96 -13.37
C LEU A 336 -6.36 -8.31 -13.39
N THR A 337 -5.32 -9.00 -12.88
CA THR A 337 -3.92 -8.52 -12.94
C THR A 337 -3.45 -8.37 -14.38
N ILE A 338 -3.70 -9.36 -15.23
CA ILE A 338 -3.39 -9.26 -16.67
C ILE A 338 -4.21 -8.14 -17.32
N GLY A 339 -5.50 -8.06 -17.02
CA GLY A 339 -6.39 -7.02 -17.53
C GLY A 339 -5.92 -5.60 -17.14
N GLU A 340 -5.47 -5.41 -15.90
CA GLU A 340 -4.95 -4.11 -15.43
C GLU A 340 -3.63 -3.75 -16.11
N ALA A 341 -2.71 -4.72 -16.33
CA ALA A 341 -1.49 -4.50 -17.07
C ALA A 341 -1.76 -4.09 -18.54
N VAL A 342 -2.68 -4.79 -19.21
CA VAL A 342 -3.10 -4.44 -20.60
C VAL A 342 -3.76 -3.07 -20.64
N LYS A 343 -4.61 -2.76 -19.69
CA LYS A 343 -5.28 -1.46 -19.54
C LYS A 343 -4.26 -0.33 -19.36
N GLU A 344 -3.21 -0.54 -18.55
CA GLU A 344 -2.14 0.45 -18.40
C GLU A 344 -1.43 0.74 -19.71
N VAL A 345 -1.02 -0.29 -20.45
CA VAL A 345 -0.36 -0.13 -21.75
C VAL A 345 -1.27 0.64 -22.73
N TYR A 346 -2.57 0.32 -22.75
CA TYR A 346 -3.55 1.03 -23.57
C TYR A 346 -3.70 2.50 -23.15
N GLN A 347 -3.82 2.77 -21.87
CA GLN A 347 -3.98 4.12 -21.33
C GLN A 347 -2.75 4.99 -21.57
N ALA A 348 -1.54 4.45 -21.35
CA ALA A 348 -0.29 5.12 -21.65
C ALA A 348 -0.16 5.48 -23.14
N ARG A 349 -0.55 4.55 -24.04
CA ARG A 349 -0.60 4.81 -25.49
C ARG A 349 -1.63 5.89 -25.84
N ARG A 350 -2.83 5.83 -25.23
CA ARG A 350 -3.90 6.81 -25.48
C ARG A 350 -3.49 8.23 -25.06
N GLN A 351 -2.83 8.39 -23.90
CA GLN A 351 -2.31 9.69 -23.47
C GLN A 351 -1.30 10.25 -24.48
N ARG A 352 -0.36 9.41 -24.96
CA ARG A 352 0.60 9.84 -25.99
C ARG A 352 -0.07 10.28 -27.27
N LEU A 353 -1.02 9.50 -27.79
CA LEU A 353 -1.72 9.81 -29.04
C LEU A 353 -2.60 11.08 -28.94
N ARG A 354 -3.06 11.42 -27.74
CA ARG A 354 -3.86 12.64 -27.49
C ARG A 354 -3.02 13.86 -27.13
N GLY A 355 -1.70 13.73 -27.03
CA GLY A 355 -0.83 14.82 -26.63
C GLY A 355 -1.11 15.34 -25.23
N ILE A 356 -1.57 14.47 -24.30
CA ILE A 356 -1.88 14.89 -22.94
C ILE A 356 -0.57 15.16 -22.19
N GLU A 357 -0.43 16.38 -21.65
CA GLU A 357 0.71 16.82 -20.84
C GLU A 357 0.19 17.38 -19.49
N PRO A 358 1.01 17.38 -18.42
CA PRO A 358 2.33 16.73 -18.31
C PRO A 358 2.22 15.21 -18.33
N ARG A 359 3.28 14.54 -18.75
CA ARG A 359 3.37 13.07 -18.72
C ARG A 359 4.82 12.61 -18.59
N ILE A 360 5.02 11.43 -17.99
CA ILE A 360 6.29 10.71 -17.98
C ILE A 360 6.20 9.43 -18.80
N ARG A 361 7.36 8.83 -19.06
CA ARG A 361 7.44 7.56 -19.79
C ARG A 361 7.03 6.41 -18.89
N ARG A 362 5.85 5.83 -19.10
CA ARG A 362 5.37 4.65 -18.39
C ARG A 362 5.86 3.37 -19.09
N SER A 363 6.67 2.59 -18.36
CA SER A 363 7.30 1.36 -18.89
C SER A 363 6.42 0.12 -18.64
N GLY A 364 6.81 -1.03 -19.26
CA GLY A 364 6.19 -2.32 -18.95
C GLY A 364 6.38 -2.77 -17.49
N VAL A 365 7.47 -2.33 -16.83
CA VAL A 365 7.70 -2.55 -15.41
C VAL A 365 6.63 -1.84 -14.59
N PHE A 366 6.30 -0.58 -14.93
CA PHE A 366 5.21 0.13 -14.26
C PHE A 366 3.85 -0.55 -14.46
N ALA A 367 3.57 -1.09 -15.67
CA ALA A 367 2.34 -1.83 -15.92
C ALA A 367 2.21 -3.06 -15.00
N ALA A 368 3.31 -3.77 -14.74
CA ALA A 368 3.35 -4.88 -13.80
C ALA A 368 3.18 -4.42 -12.34
N GLN A 369 3.86 -3.34 -11.94
CA GLN A 369 3.73 -2.74 -10.60
C GLN A 369 2.29 -2.36 -10.31
N ARG A 370 1.67 -1.57 -11.21
CA ARG A 370 0.27 -1.17 -11.11
C ARG A 370 -0.70 -2.35 -11.02
N ALA A 371 -0.45 -3.41 -11.80
CA ALA A 371 -1.29 -4.60 -11.76
C ALA A 371 -1.19 -5.33 -10.42
N ILE A 372 0.00 -5.36 -9.81
CA ILE A 372 0.20 -5.93 -8.48
C ILE A 372 -0.49 -5.09 -7.41
N SER A 373 -0.29 -3.77 -7.38
CA SER A 373 -0.88 -2.89 -6.36
C SER A 373 -2.40 -2.87 -6.45
N ASN A 374 -2.94 -2.57 -7.64
CA ASN A 374 -4.38 -2.32 -7.83
C ASN A 374 -5.24 -3.58 -7.84
N VAL A 375 -4.64 -4.76 -7.97
CA VAL A 375 -5.39 -6.02 -7.95
C VAL A 375 -4.93 -6.90 -6.81
N LEU A 376 -3.68 -7.37 -6.83
CA LEU A 376 -3.22 -8.36 -5.85
C LEU A 376 -3.20 -7.81 -4.42
N LEU A 377 -2.56 -6.65 -4.21
CA LEU A 377 -2.46 -6.05 -2.88
C LEU A 377 -3.81 -5.55 -2.39
N ARG A 378 -4.61 -4.92 -3.25
CA ARG A 378 -5.97 -4.48 -2.88
C ARG A 378 -6.85 -5.66 -2.47
N ASP A 379 -6.92 -6.73 -3.28
CA ASP A 379 -7.70 -7.92 -2.94
C ASP A 379 -7.21 -8.55 -1.62
N LEU A 380 -5.89 -8.60 -1.44
CA LEU A 380 -5.26 -9.12 -0.24
C LEU A 380 -5.58 -8.30 1.01
N ASN A 381 -5.43 -6.98 0.94
CA ASN A 381 -5.78 -6.07 2.02
C ASN A 381 -7.25 -6.25 2.40
N THR A 382 -8.12 -6.32 1.39
CA THR A 382 -9.56 -6.51 1.59
C THR A 382 -9.87 -7.83 2.31
N VAL A 383 -9.21 -8.92 1.92
CA VAL A 383 -9.37 -10.23 2.58
C VAL A 383 -8.87 -10.20 4.03
N LEU A 384 -7.73 -9.57 4.27
CA LEU A 384 -7.18 -9.46 5.63
C LEU A 384 -8.09 -8.61 6.53
N VAL A 385 -8.53 -7.43 6.06
CA VAL A 385 -9.47 -6.57 6.81
C VAL A 385 -10.76 -7.33 7.09
N ALA A 386 -11.36 -7.98 6.08
CA ALA A 386 -12.56 -8.79 6.22
C ALA A 386 -12.40 -9.89 7.28
N GLN A 387 -11.27 -10.57 7.27
CA GLN A 387 -10.97 -11.63 8.24
C GLN A 387 -10.91 -11.10 9.68
N TYR A 388 -10.27 -9.94 9.90
CA TYR A 388 -10.17 -9.36 11.22
C TYR A 388 -11.48 -8.73 11.69
N ILE A 389 -12.30 -8.17 10.81
CA ILE A 389 -13.68 -7.78 11.10
C ILE A 389 -14.48 -8.99 11.60
N MET A 390 -14.42 -10.12 10.89
CA MET A 390 -15.15 -11.34 11.25
C MET A 390 -14.58 -12.05 12.51
N ARG A 391 -13.35 -11.74 12.90
CA ARG A 391 -12.75 -12.17 14.17
C ARG A 391 -13.08 -11.23 15.35
N GLY A 392 -13.76 -10.12 15.11
CA GLY A 392 -14.10 -9.15 16.14
C GLY A 392 -12.90 -8.33 16.62
N ALA A 393 -11.94 -7.99 15.76
CA ALA A 393 -10.81 -7.14 16.13
C ALA A 393 -11.30 -5.78 16.64
N LYS A 394 -10.62 -5.21 17.65
CA LYS A 394 -10.99 -3.92 18.26
C LYS A 394 -10.74 -2.75 17.34
N SER A 395 -9.55 -2.70 16.75
CA SER A 395 -9.14 -1.67 15.78
C SER A 395 -8.34 -2.30 14.65
N ILE A 396 -8.57 -1.81 13.44
CA ILE A 396 -7.86 -2.24 12.22
C ILE A 396 -7.44 -0.98 11.50
N PHE A 397 -6.16 -0.86 11.15
CA PHE A 397 -5.66 0.20 10.28
C PHE A 397 -5.09 -0.43 9.01
N CYS A 398 -5.62 -0.04 7.86
CA CYS A 398 -5.21 -0.57 6.56
C CYS A 398 -4.95 0.55 5.57
N ASP A 399 -3.78 0.52 4.92
CA ASP A 399 -3.39 1.44 3.88
C ASP A 399 -3.67 0.87 2.49
N TYR A 400 -4.38 1.62 1.64
CA TYR A 400 -4.65 1.35 0.23
C TYR A 400 -3.88 2.33 -0.64
N THR A 401 -2.79 1.87 -1.22
CA THR A 401 -1.86 2.68 -2.02
C THR A 401 -2.22 2.79 -3.51
N ASP A 402 -3.33 2.19 -3.91
CA ASP A 402 -3.80 2.09 -5.31
C ASP A 402 -3.87 3.43 -6.03
N TYR A 403 -4.47 4.43 -5.37
CA TYR A 403 -4.68 5.76 -5.95
C TYR A 403 -3.36 6.51 -6.06
N ASP A 404 -2.55 6.53 -5.01
CA ASP A 404 -1.29 7.26 -4.94
C ASP A 404 -0.31 6.81 -6.02
N GLU A 405 -0.10 5.50 -6.17
CA GLU A 405 0.82 4.94 -7.16
C GLU A 405 0.44 5.33 -8.60
N ILE A 406 -0.85 5.28 -8.93
CA ILE A 406 -1.30 5.69 -10.27
C ILE A 406 -1.18 7.21 -10.42
N ALA A 407 -1.50 7.97 -9.39
CA ALA A 407 -1.47 9.42 -9.40
C ALA A 407 -0.03 9.94 -9.65
N HIS A 408 0.99 9.32 -9.07
CA HIS A 408 2.39 9.63 -9.34
C HIS A 408 2.75 9.56 -10.84
N HIS A 409 2.23 8.57 -11.55
CA HIS A 409 2.62 8.33 -12.94
C HIS A 409 1.65 8.94 -13.97
N ALA A 410 0.36 8.96 -13.65
CA ALA A 410 -0.67 9.44 -14.57
C ALA A 410 -1.12 10.88 -14.30
N GLY A 411 -1.00 11.35 -13.06
CA GLY A 411 -1.52 12.60 -12.52
C GLY A 411 -2.74 12.38 -11.63
N PRO A 412 -2.85 13.10 -10.48
CA PRO A 412 -3.85 12.85 -9.43
C PRO A 412 -5.30 13.03 -9.89
N THR A 413 -5.56 13.92 -10.83
CA THR A 413 -6.91 14.24 -11.35
C THR A 413 -7.28 13.49 -12.62
N ARG A 414 -6.38 12.60 -13.11
CA ARG A 414 -6.61 11.87 -14.35
C ARG A 414 -7.63 10.72 -14.16
N ALA A 415 -8.31 10.37 -15.25
CA ALA A 415 -9.31 9.31 -15.25
C ALA A 415 -8.76 7.96 -14.76
N GLU A 416 -7.47 7.71 -14.95
CA GLU A 416 -6.76 6.53 -14.48
C GLU A 416 -6.75 6.46 -12.95
N SER A 417 -6.38 7.56 -12.29
CA SER A 417 -6.31 7.69 -10.84
C SER A 417 -7.70 7.70 -10.19
N LEU A 418 -8.67 8.38 -10.81
CA LEU A 418 -10.06 8.35 -10.36
C LEU A 418 -10.65 6.94 -10.38
N ARG A 419 -10.32 6.12 -11.36
CA ARG A 419 -10.78 4.72 -11.41
C ARG A 419 -10.17 3.83 -10.32
N ALA A 420 -8.93 4.11 -9.91
CA ALA A 420 -8.36 3.45 -8.74
C ALA A 420 -9.13 3.82 -7.47
N LEU A 421 -9.41 5.12 -7.30
CA LEU A 421 -10.22 5.63 -6.20
C LEU A 421 -11.63 5.04 -6.17
N GLU A 422 -12.31 4.92 -7.32
CA GLU A 422 -13.59 4.18 -7.46
C GLU A 422 -13.47 2.72 -7.00
N GLY A 423 -12.32 2.09 -7.26
CA GLY A 423 -12.02 0.74 -6.81
C GLY A 423 -11.95 0.62 -5.29
N VAL A 424 -11.29 1.57 -4.63
CA VAL A 424 -11.20 1.62 -3.16
C VAL A 424 -12.55 1.93 -2.52
N ASP A 425 -13.36 2.84 -3.08
CA ASP A 425 -14.72 3.12 -2.60
C ASP A 425 -15.62 1.88 -2.62
N ARG A 426 -15.50 1.05 -3.66
CA ARG A 426 -16.21 -0.25 -3.72
C ARG A 426 -15.76 -1.21 -2.63
N VAL A 427 -14.45 -1.29 -2.38
CA VAL A 427 -13.92 -2.10 -1.27
C VAL A 427 -14.49 -1.65 0.06
N ILE A 428 -14.52 -0.34 0.33
CA ILE A 428 -15.12 0.21 1.54
C ILE A 428 -16.58 -0.22 1.67
N GLY A 429 -17.35 -0.14 0.57
CA GLY A 429 -18.75 -0.60 0.53
C GLY A 429 -18.89 -2.09 0.85
N THR A 430 -18.02 -2.93 0.28
CA THR A 430 -18.00 -4.38 0.52
C THR A 430 -17.65 -4.70 1.97
N LEU A 431 -16.64 -4.05 2.53
CA LEU A 431 -16.25 -4.24 3.94
C LEU A 431 -17.35 -3.78 4.91
N ALA A 432 -18.03 -2.68 4.62
CA ALA A 432 -19.16 -2.21 5.42
C ALA A 432 -20.34 -3.19 5.37
N ALA A 433 -20.63 -3.76 4.19
CA ALA A 433 -21.67 -4.79 4.06
C ALA A 433 -21.28 -6.08 4.81
N LEU A 434 -20.01 -6.48 4.78
CA LEU A 434 -19.48 -7.62 5.53
C LEU A 434 -19.58 -7.38 7.05
N ALA A 435 -19.28 -6.18 7.51
CA ALA A 435 -19.31 -5.82 8.92
C ALA A 435 -20.69 -5.98 9.58
N ALA A 436 -21.77 -5.91 8.80
CA ALA A 436 -23.12 -6.21 9.29
C ALA A 436 -23.29 -7.67 9.75
N HIS A 437 -22.39 -8.58 9.40
CA HIS A 437 -22.40 -9.98 9.78
C HIS A 437 -21.34 -10.32 10.84
N ALA A 438 -20.62 -9.32 11.31
CA ALA A 438 -19.52 -9.49 12.27
C ALA A 438 -20.03 -9.75 13.71
N PRO A 439 -19.17 -10.31 14.59
CA PRO A 439 -19.53 -10.54 15.99
C PRO A 439 -19.65 -9.25 16.83
N ARG A 440 -19.23 -8.10 16.29
CA ARG A 440 -19.43 -6.75 16.87
C ARG A 440 -19.82 -5.75 15.79
N PRO A 441 -20.53 -4.65 16.12
CA PRO A 441 -20.70 -3.54 15.21
C PRO A 441 -19.35 -2.89 14.87
N TYR A 442 -19.23 -2.28 13.69
CA TYR A 442 -18.02 -1.56 13.30
C TYR A 442 -18.33 -0.16 12.80
N GLU A 443 -17.52 0.78 13.26
CA GLU A 443 -17.47 2.14 12.76
C GLU A 443 -16.31 2.29 11.78
N PHE A 444 -16.54 3.03 10.70
CA PHE A 444 -15.53 3.24 9.67
C PHE A 444 -14.99 4.67 9.73
N VAL A 445 -13.67 4.78 9.73
CA VAL A 445 -12.94 6.04 9.57
C VAL A 445 -12.12 5.93 8.31
N ILE A 446 -12.34 6.84 7.36
CA ILE A 446 -11.56 6.90 6.13
C ILE A 446 -10.70 8.13 6.19
N LEU A 447 -9.40 7.99 5.97
CA LEU A 447 -8.48 9.13 5.98
C LEU A 447 -7.49 9.04 4.81
N SER A 448 -6.85 10.14 4.50
CA SER A 448 -5.60 10.15 3.74
C SER A 448 -4.49 10.69 4.63
N ASP A 449 -3.29 10.35 4.31
CA ASP A 449 -2.07 10.79 4.98
C ASP A 449 -1.57 12.12 4.44
N HIS A 450 -1.75 12.38 3.16
CA HIS A 450 -1.46 13.63 2.45
C HIS A 450 -2.34 13.74 1.20
N GLY A 451 -2.14 14.79 0.42
CA GLY A 451 -2.65 14.92 -0.93
C GLY A 451 -1.53 14.87 -1.96
N GLN A 452 -1.87 15.10 -3.22
CA GLN A 452 -0.89 15.21 -4.31
C GLN A 452 -1.14 16.46 -5.14
N SER A 453 -0.05 17.04 -5.67
CA SER A 453 -0.06 18.05 -6.73
C SER A 453 0.49 17.48 -8.02
N GLN A 454 0.12 18.03 -9.16
CA GLN A 454 0.65 17.58 -10.44
C GLN A 454 1.54 18.64 -11.07
N GLY A 455 2.35 18.24 -12.04
CA GLY A 455 3.08 19.13 -12.92
C GLY A 455 4.07 18.37 -13.81
N ALA A 456 4.67 19.10 -14.76
CA ALA A 456 5.82 18.62 -15.47
C ALA A 456 7.01 18.52 -14.52
N THR A 457 7.85 17.48 -14.65
CA THR A 457 9.00 17.30 -13.79
C THR A 457 9.97 18.48 -13.93
N PHE A 458 10.79 18.69 -12.88
CA PHE A 458 11.79 19.78 -12.92
C PHE A 458 12.72 19.66 -14.13
N ARG A 459 13.16 18.44 -14.42
CA ARG A 459 13.96 18.15 -15.61
C ARG A 459 13.24 18.46 -16.93
N GLN A 460 11.93 18.19 -17.00
CA GLN A 460 11.15 18.52 -18.21
C GLN A 460 11.01 20.02 -18.43
N ARG A 461 10.86 20.79 -17.32
CA ARG A 461 10.69 22.26 -17.40
C ARG A 461 12.00 22.99 -17.64
N TYR A 462 13.11 22.52 -17.04
CA TYR A 462 14.36 23.28 -16.97
C TYR A 462 15.54 22.56 -17.65
N GLY A 463 15.35 21.37 -18.21
CA GLY A 463 16.33 20.63 -19.00
C GLY A 463 17.33 19.81 -18.19
N THR A 464 17.57 20.15 -16.91
CA THR A 464 18.54 19.51 -16.03
C THR A 464 17.91 19.10 -14.70
N PRO A 465 18.32 18.01 -14.04
CA PRO A 465 17.88 17.66 -12.71
C PRO A 465 18.50 18.62 -11.66
N LEU A 466 17.85 18.72 -10.48
CA LEU A 466 18.28 19.62 -9.41
C LEU A 466 19.74 19.35 -8.97
N GLU A 467 20.15 18.09 -8.86
CA GLU A 467 21.51 17.73 -8.46
C GLU A 467 22.56 18.34 -9.41
N GLU A 468 22.33 18.30 -10.71
CA GLU A 468 23.23 18.91 -11.71
C GLU A 468 23.24 20.44 -11.59
N VAL A 469 22.09 21.07 -11.26
CA VAL A 469 22.05 22.52 -10.99
C VAL A 469 22.92 22.87 -9.79
N VAL A 470 22.73 22.19 -8.65
CA VAL A 470 23.53 22.45 -7.43
C VAL A 470 25.02 22.23 -7.71
N ARG A 471 25.38 21.12 -8.35
CA ARG A 471 26.76 20.79 -8.68
C ARG A 471 27.38 21.81 -9.65
N GLY A 472 26.64 22.26 -10.63
CA GLY A 472 27.08 23.30 -11.58
C GLY A 472 27.35 24.64 -10.91
N LEU A 473 26.52 25.06 -9.95
CA LEU A 473 26.72 26.27 -9.17
C LEU A 473 27.89 26.17 -8.22
N MET A 474 28.12 25.02 -7.56
CA MET A 474 29.32 24.76 -6.75
C MET A 474 30.58 24.85 -7.59
N ALA A 475 30.60 24.31 -8.82
CA ALA A 475 31.73 24.41 -9.73
C ALA A 475 31.98 25.87 -10.16
N GLY A 476 30.95 26.67 -10.40
CA GLY A 476 31.05 28.10 -10.67
C GLY A 476 31.62 28.90 -9.51
N ALA A 477 31.39 28.46 -8.28
CA ALA A 477 32.00 29.01 -7.06
C ALA A 477 33.46 28.55 -6.83
N GLY A 478 34.06 27.82 -7.77
CA GLY A 478 35.46 27.34 -7.69
C GLY A 478 35.66 26.02 -6.92
N SER A 479 34.58 25.37 -6.52
CA SER A 479 34.60 24.10 -5.78
C SER A 479 33.77 23.03 -6.52
N PRO A 480 34.29 22.42 -7.60
CA PRO A 480 33.55 21.42 -8.36
C PRO A 480 33.34 20.16 -7.50
N ALA A 481 32.11 19.77 -7.26
CA ALA A 481 31.78 18.50 -6.62
C ALA A 481 32.16 17.35 -7.56
N THR A 482 33.24 16.64 -7.22
CA THR A 482 33.72 15.49 -7.99
C THR A 482 33.01 14.19 -7.60
N ASP A 483 32.41 14.17 -6.41
CA ASP A 483 31.69 13.01 -5.86
C ASP A 483 30.36 13.46 -5.29
N SER A 484 29.27 13.15 -5.99
CA SER A 484 27.91 13.50 -5.62
C SER A 484 26.98 12.28 -5.62
N ILE A 485 26.04 12.25 -4.69
CA ILE A 485 24.96 11.27 -4.62
C ILE A 485 23.64 11.96 -4.93
N ALA A 486 23.01 11.61 -6.05
CA ALA A 486 21.65 11.99 -6.38
C ALA A 486 20.69 10.88 -5.92
N ALA A 487 19.98 11.10 -4.83
CA ALA A 487 18.93 10.20 -4.38
C ALA A 487 17.56 10.70 -4.92
N THR A 488 17.30 10.40 -6.19
CA THR A 488 16.15 10.87 -6.97
C THR A 488 15.35 9.70 -7.57
N GLY A 489 15.46 8.51 -7.01
CA GLY A 489 14.80 7.30 -7.51
C GLY A 489 13.27 7.34 -7.36
N THR A 490 12.54 6.61 -8.22
CA THR A 490 11.09 6.41 -8.12
C THR A 490 10.71 5.37 -7.05
N GLU A 491 11.44 5.33 -5.95
CA GLU A 491 11.29 4.32 -4.90
C GLU A 491 9.97 4.46 -4.15
N GLU A 492 9.45 5.67 -4.03
CA GLU A 492 8.16 5.95 -3.41
C GLU A 492 7.04 5.22 -4.14
N ALA A 493 6.96 5.39 -5.45
CA ALA A 493 6.00 4.69 -6.31
C ALA A 493 6.22 3.15 -6.37
N ARG A 494 7.35 2.62 -5.88
CA ARG A 494 7.64 1.18 -5.84
C ARG A 494 7.39 0.54 -4.46
N THR A 495 7.08 1.32 -3.46
CA THR A 495 6.90 0.85 -2.08
C THR A 495 5.91 -0.31 -1.95
N PRO A 496 4.71 -0.31 -2.59
CA PRO A 496 3.76 -1.40 -2.49
C PRO A 496 4.30 -2.73 -3.00
N VAL A 497 5.01 -2.70 -4.13
CA VAL A 497 5.62 -3.91 -4.73
C VAL A 497 6.77 -4.43 -3.86
N SER A 498 7.55 -3.52 -3.27
CA SER A 498 8.62 -3.89 -2.35
C SER A 498 8.08 -4.60 -1.11
N ARG A 499 6.93 -4.17 -0.58
CA ARG A 499 6.20 -4.85 0.52
C ARG A 499 5.79 -6.27 0.13
N PHE A 500 5.17 -6.42 -1.04
CA PHE A 500 4.75 -7.73 -1.54
C PHE A 500 5.94 -8.68 -1.77
N LEU A 501 7.02 -8.19 -2.39
CA LEU A 501 8.22 -8.99 -2.63
C LEU A 501 8.95 -9.35 -1.33
N ALA A 502 8.94 -8.48 -0.32
CA ALA A 502 9.49 -8.77 0.99
C ALA A 502 8.73 -9.91 1.69
N GLU A 503 7.39 -9.91 1.62
CA GLU A 503 6.54 -11.00 2.12
C GLU A 503 6.87 -12.33 1.43
N VAL A 504 7.00 -12.32 0.10
CA VAL A 504 7.35 -13.52 -0.69
C VAL A 504 8.74 -14.06 -0.33
N ARG A 505 9.71 -13.17 -0.05
CA ARG A 505 11.09 -13.55 0.32
C ARG A 505 11.22 -14.18 1.70
N GLN A 506 10.35 -13.82 2.65
CA GLN A 506 10.40 -14.36 4.02
C GLN A 506 9.86 -15.79 4.13
N GLN A 507 9.16 -16.28 3.13
CA GLN A 507 8.67 -17.66 3.16
C GLN A 507 9.80 -18.68 3.06
N HIS A 508 9.84 -19.62 4.01
CA HIS A 508 10.80 -20.72 4.04
C HIS A 508 10.44 -21.75 2.97
N GLY A 509 11.41 -22.12 2.10
CA GLY A 509 11.24 -23.14 1.07
C GLY A 509 12.09 -22.87 -0.18
N MET A 510 11.99 -23.73 -1.18
CA MET A 510 12.74 -23.69 -2.45
C MET A 510 12.55 -22.35 -3.21
N VAL A 511 11.43 -21.64 -3.00
CA VAL A 511 11.15 -20.33 -3.58
C VAL A 511 11.96 -19.22 -2.94
N GLY A 512 12.14 -19.23 -1.61
CA GLY A 512 13.01 -18.30 -0.92
C GLY A 512 14.47 -18.43 -1.42
N MET A 513 14.86 -19.61 -1.90
CA MET A 513 16.19 -19.85 -2.47
C MET A 513 16.28 -19.38 -3.94
N LEU A 514 15.24 -19.58 -4.75
CA LEU A 514 15.18 -19.13 -6.16
C LEU A 514 14.91 -17.62 -6.28
N SER A 515 14.11 -17.04 -5.39
CA SER A 515 13.85 -15.59 -5.38
C SER A 515 15.08 -14.80 -4.92
N ARG A 516 15.90 -15.35 -4.02
CA ARG A 516 17.16 -14.74 -3.58
C ARG A 516 18.19 -14.63 -4.71
N SER A 517 18.16 -15.51 -5.70
CA SER A 517 19.17 -15.53 -6.77
C SER A 517 18.75 -14.80 -8.06
N LYS A 518 17.46 -14.72 -8.37
CA LYS A 518 16.98 -14.13 -9.65
C LYS A 518 16.14 -12.87 -9.51
N LEU A 519 15.36 -12.71 -8.43
CA LEU A 519 14.61 -11.45 -8.19
C LEU A 519 15.47 -10.36 -7.53
N ALA A 520 16.59 -10.72 -6.89
CA ALA A 520 17.57 -9.74 -6.42
C ALA A 520 18.07 -8.85 -7.58
N ALA A 521 18.32 -9.46 -8.74
CA ALA A 521 18.79 -8.73 -9.92
C ALA A 521 17.76 -7.72 -10.49
N VAL A 522 16.45 -7.94 -10.31
CA VAL A 522 15.41 -7.04 -10.82
C VAL A 522 15.14 -5.85 -9.88
N VAL A 523 15.48 -5.99 -8.60
CA VAL A 523 15.27 -4.94 -7.56
C VAL A 523 16.58 -4.21 -7.24
N GLU A 524 17.74 -4.81 -7.54
CA GLU A 524 19.08 -4.27 -7.25
C GLU A 524 19.75 -3.59 -8.46
N GLU A 525 19.15 -3.55 -9.65
CA GLU A 525 19.67 -2.72 -10.76
C GLU A 525 19.31 -1.25 -10.53
N GLU A 526 20.02 -0.61 -9.57
CA GLU A 526 20.23 0.83 -9.57
C GLU A 526 21.56 1.15 -10.22
N PRO A 527 21.63 1.99 -11.27
CA PRO A 527 22.86 2.59 -11.69
C PRO A 527 23.24 3.65 -10.65
N GLY A 528 24.16 3.34 -9.75
CA GLY A 528 24.72 4.30 -8.81
C GLY A 528 24.88 3.86 -7.35
N ALA A 529 24.33 2.74 -6.91
CA ALA A 529 24.65 2.23 -5.58
C ALA A 529 26.03 1.61 -5.55
N ALA A 530 27.02 2.33 -5.03
CA ALA A 530 28.31 1.75 -4.65
C ALA A 530 28.01 0.58 -3.68
N ARG A 531 28.30 -0.65 -4.11
CA ARG A 531 28.27 -1.83 -3.23
C ARG A 531 29.18 -1.55 -2.03
N PRO A 532 28.70 -1.73 -0.79
CA PRO A 532 29.62 -1.92 0.30
C PRO A 532 30.24 -3.30 0.12
N GLU A 533 31.39 -3.40 -0.50
CA GLU A 533 32.24 -4.58 -0.38
C GLU A 533 32.48 -4.79 1.11
N ALA A 534 32.20 -6.00 1.57
CA ALA A 534 32.55 -6.45 2.91
C ALA A 534 34.05 -6.22 3.10
N ALA A 535 34.41 -5.19 3.86
CA ALA A 535 35.79 -4.85 4.19
C ALA A 535 36.36 -5.97 5.04
N GLN A 536 37.05 -6.90 4.40
CA GLN A 536 38.10 -7.68 5.03
C GLN A 536 39.39 -6.86 4.89
N GLY A 537 39.87 -6.35 6.02
CA GLY A 537 41.23 -5.80 6.20
C GLY A 537 41.39 -4.33 5.87
N GLY A 538 41.56 -3.49 6.90
CA GLY A 538 42.46 -2.32 6.98
C GLY A 538 42.40 -1.21 5.93
N ALA A 539 41.37 -1.09 5.11
CA ALA A 539 41.26 0.01 4.15
C ALA A 539 40.63 1.23 4.83
N ALA A 540 41.22 2.43 4.57
CA ALA A 540 40.69 3.72 4.99
C ALA A 540 39.21 3.83 4.63
N ARG A 541 38.34 4.35 5.55
CA ARG A 541 36.95 4.67 5.24
C ARG A 541 36.94 5.47 3.94
N PRO A 542 36.06 5.10 2.96
CA PRO A 542 35.91 5.92 1.77
C PRO A 542 35.57 7.35 2.20
N GLU A 543 36.18 8.31 1.55
CA GLU A 543 35.94 9.74 1.83
C GLU A 543 34.48 10.06 1.66
N ALA A 544 33.90 10.85 2.57
CA ALA A 544 32.48 11.22 2.47
C ALA A 544 32.22 11.97 1.15
N PRO A 545 31.06 11.73 0.47
CA PRO A 545 30.71 12.47 -0.74
C PRO A 545 30.67 13.97 -0.45
N GLU A 546 31.00 14.77 -1.44
CA GLU A 546 30.98 16.22 -1.27
C GLU A 546 29.57 16.79 -1.25
N LEU A 547 28.68 16.22 -2.05
CA LEU A 547 27.29 16.64 -2.20
C LEU A 547 26.36 15.45 -2.13
N VAL A 548 25.27 15.59 -1.36
CA VAL A 548 24.11 14.67 -1.43
C VAL A 548 22.85 15.48 -1.65
N VAL A 549 22.07 15.14 -2.69
CA VAL A 549 20.75 15.70 -2.98
C VAL A 549 19.72 14.60 -2.82
N ALA A 550 18.89 14.67 -1.79
CA ALA A 550 17.83 13.73 -1.50
C ALA A 550 16.46 14.36 -1.84
N ALA A 551 15.90 13.98 -2.99
CA ALA A 551 14.60 14.47 -3.45
C ALA A 551 13.46 13.69 -2.80
N SER A 552 12.35 14.38 -2.53
CA SER A 552 11.06 13.84 -2.10
C SER A 552 9.96 14.67 -2.76
N GLY A 553 9.47 14.23 -3.92
CA GLY A 553 8.54 15.00 -4.74
C GLY A 553 9.13 16.33 -5.20
N ASN A 554 8.53 17.44 -4.79
CA ASN A 554 8.99 18.79 -5.11
C ASN A 554 9.76 19.47 -3.96
N LEU A 555 10.14 18.70 -2.94
CA LEU A 555 11.08 19.07 -1.89
C LEU A 555 12.38 18.31 -2.08
N ALA A 556 13.51 18.93 -1.80
CA ALA A 556 14.82 18.29 -1.75
C ALA A 556 15.60 18.73 -0.53
N LEU A 557 16.26 17.78 0.14
CA LEU A 557 17.23 18.02 1.17
C LEU A 557 18.63 17.96 0.56
N VAL A 558 19.41 19.01 0.73
CA VAL A 558 20.79 19.08 0.23
C VAL A 558 21.76 19.05 1.41
N TYR A 559 22.76 18.19 1.30
CA TYR A 559 23.78 18.00 2.34
C TYR A 559 25.18 18.18 1.76
N PHE A 560 26.06 18.75 2.58
CA PHE A 560 27.48 18.81 2.35
C PHE A 560 28.22 17.90 3.37
N PRO A 561 28.33 16.59 3.11
CA PRO A 561 28.73 15.60 4.12
C PRO A 561 30.17 15.74 4.62
N ARG A 562 31.03 16.40 3.86
CA ARG A 562 32.43 16.67 4.31
C ARG A 562 32.52 17.69 5.45
N HIS A 563 31.45 18.45 5.68
CA HIS A 563 31.31 19.37 6.78
C HIS A 563 30.49 18.75 7.91
N PRO A 564 30.99 18.72 9.15
CA PRO A 564 30.25 18.15 10.28
C PRO A 564 29.09 19.04 10.69
N GLY A 565 28.02 18.42 11.21
CA GLY A 565 26.82 19.12 11.64
C GLY A 565 26.01 19.72 10.48
N ARG A 566 25.03 20.52 10.79
CA ARG A 566 24.22 21.27 9.82
C ARG A 566 24.83 22.66 9.63
N LEU A 567 25.20 22.99 8.40
CA LEU A 567 25.84 24.28 8.07
C LEU A 567 24.85 25.44 8.18
N THR A 568 25.38 26.60 8.59
CA THR A 568 24.65 27.87 8.51
C THR A 568 24.82 28.51 7.11
N ALA A 569 23.97 29.50 6.80
CA ALA A 569 24.09 30.26 5.55
C ALA A 569 25.45 30.92 5.37
N GLU A 570 26.03 31.44 6.47
CA GLU A 570 27.31 32.09 6.49
C GLU A 570 28.45 31.10 6.19
N GLU A 571 28.39 29.89 6.74
CA GLU A 571 29.35 28.83 6.48
C GLU A 571 29.24 28.32 5.04
N ILE A 572 28.01 28.17 4.52
CA ILE A 572 27.75 27.79 3.12
C ILE A 572 28.28 28.86 2.16
N GLU A 573 28.02 30.13 2.45
CA GLU A 573 28.52 31.24 1.63
C GLU A 573 30.06 31.34 1.66
N THR A 574 30.66 30.95 2.78
CA THR A 574 32.15 30.89 2.89
C THR A 574 32.71 29.74 2.06
N ALA A 575 32.06 28.57 2.10
CA ALA A 575 32.52 27.36 1.38
C ALA A 575 32.22 27.44 -0.12
N TYR A 576 31.03 27.99 -0.48
CA TYR A 576 30.51 28.06 -1.84
C TYR A 576 29.92 29.44 -2.11
N PRO A 577 30.76 30.45 -2.37
CA PRO A 577 30.33 31.84 -2.56
C PRO A 577 29.29 32.00 -3.69
N GLY A 578 28.17 32.65 -3.37
CA GLY A 578 27.08 32.91 -4.30
C GLY A 578 26.10 31.77 -4.50
N LEU A 579 26.33 30.57 -3.95
CA LEU A 579 25.46 29.40 -4.14
C LEU A 579 24.03 29.65 -3.71
N LEU A 580 23.82 30.28 -2.55
CA LEU A 580 22.48 30.53 -2.02
C LEU A 580 21.70 31.52 -2.90
N ALA A 581 22.35 32.58 -3.35
CA ALA A 581 21.72 33.59 -4.20
C ALA A 581 21.35 33.03 -5.59
N GLU A 582 22.24 32.26 -6.20
CA GLU A 582 22.01 31.64 -7.50
C GLU A 582 20.90 30.59 -7.44
N LEU A 583 20.85 29.75 -6.38
CA LEU A 583 19.76 28.82 -6.16
C LEU A 583 18.43 29.54 -5.98
N ALA A 584 18.37 30.56 -5.13
CA ALA A 584 17.15 31.34 -4.88
C ALA A 584 16.64 32.09 -6.14
N SER A 585 17.55 32.41 -7.06
CA SER A 585 17.25 33.10 -8.32
C SER A 585 16.89 32.13 -9.45
N HIS A 586 17.08 30.83 -9.27
CA HIS A 586 16.77 29.85 -10.31
C HIS A 586 15.26 29.80 -10.58
N PRO A 587 14.79 29.89 -11.85
CA PRO A 587 13.36 30.02 -12.18
C PRO A 587 12.49 28.83 -11.76
N GLY A 588 13.09 27.68 -11.51
CA GLY A 588 12.41 26.46 -11.08
C GLY A 588 12.35 26.27 -9.57
N ILE A 589 13.08 27.10 -8.80
CA ILE A 589 13.11 27.05 -7.34
C ILE A 589 12.16 28.10 -6.78
N GLY A 590 11.25 27.70 -5.92
CA GLY A 590 10.31 28.59 -5.26
C GLY A 590 10.96 29.30 -4.08
N PHE A 591 11.70 28.52 -3.29
CA PHE A 591 12.52 29.03 -2.18
C PHE A 591 13.62 28.03 -1.78
N VAL A 592 14.60 28.59 -1.05
CA VAL A 592 15.65 27.83 -0.35
C VAL A 592 15.55 28.17 1.14
N CYS A 593 15.35 27.15 1.99
CA CYS A 593 15.38 27.33 3.43
C CYS A 593 16.71 26.80 4.00
N THR A 594 17.34 27.59 4.86
CA THR A 594 18.57 27.26 5.57
C THR A 594 18.57 27.92 6.95
N ARG A 595 19.62 27.77 7.75
CA ARG A 595 19.77 28.43 9.04
C ARG A 595 20.82 29.53 8.96
N THR A 596 20.59 30.63 9.67
CA THR A 596 21.63 31.62 9.96
C THR A 596 22.14 31.47 11.39
N SER A 597 23.30 31.94 11.68
CA SER A 597 23.87 31.92 13.02
C SER A 597 23.15 32.85 14.00
N SER A 598 22.52 33.93 13.51
CA SER A 598 21.83 34.94 14.34
C SER A 598 20.33 34.74 14.49
N ASP A 599 19.63 34.39 13.39
CA ASP A 599 18.16 34.45 13.30
C ASP A 599 17.51 33.06 13.23
N GLY A 600 18.31 31.97 13.26
CA GLY A 600 17.82 30.61 13.08
C GLY A 600 17.38 30.35 11.62
N PRO A 601 16.24 29.66 11.40
CA PRO A 601 15.81 29.30 10.05
C PRO A 601 15.32 30.51 9.25
N VAL A 602 15.82 30.60 8.00
CA VAL A 602 15.47 31.67 7.04
C VAL A 602 15.09 31.05 5.70
N VAL A 603 14.17 31.69 5.01
CA VAL A 603 13.73 31.32 3.66
C VAL A 603 14.16 32.39 2.69
N LEU A 604 14.91 31.97 1.67
CA LEU A 604 15.44 32.82 0.62
C LEU A 604 14.62 32.61 -0.66
N GLY A 605 14.14 33.68 -1.25
CA GLY A 605 13.54 33.70 -2.58
C GLY A 605 14.26 34.68 -3.50
N CYS A 606 13.88 34.73 -4.77
CA CYS A 606 14.54 35.61 -5.76
C CYS A 606 14.53 37.08 -5.37
N ASP A 607 13.44 37.56 -4.72
CA ASP A 607 13.20 38.98 -4.46
C ASP A 607 13.02 39.31 -2.97
N GLY A 608 13.32 38.36 -2.08
CA GLY A 608 13.19 38.60 -0.65
C GLY A 608 13.57 37.45 0.27
N VAL A 609 13.50 37.77 1.56
CA VAL A 609 13.89 36.87 2.65
C VAL A 609 12.82 36.90 3.74
N HIS A 610 12.44 35.71 4.23
CA HIS A 610 11.56 35.54 5.38
C HIS A 610 12.33 34.86 6.53
N ARG A 611 12.50 35.58 7.66
CA ARG A 611 13.11 35.05 8.89
C ARG A 611 12.04 34.37 9.73
N LEU A 612 12.01 33.04 9.74
CA LEU A 612 10.90 32.30 10.33
C LEU A 612 10.76 32.49 11.84
N GLY A 613 11.89 32.64 12.55
CA GLY A 613 11.89 32.82 14.01
C GLY A 613 11.28 34.15 14.48
N SER A 614 11.52 35.22 13.75
CA SER A 614 11.01 36.58 14.08
C SER A 614 9.76 36.96 13.29
N GLY A 615 9.45 36.24 12.20
CA GLY A 615 8.41 36.60 11.24
C GLY A 615 8.78 37.81 10.37
N GLN A 616 10.02 38.31 10.41
CA GLN A 616 10.46 39.45 9.64
C GLN A 616 10.64 39.13 8.16
N ILE A 617 10.00 39.90 7.31
CA ILE A 617 10.10 39.79 5.86
C ILE A 617 10.87 40.99 5.32
N THR A 618 11.84 40.74 4.43
CA THR A 618 12.57 41.77 3.68
C THR A 618 12.37 41.49 2.20
N GLY A 619 11.90 42.50 1.45
CA GLY A 619 11.52 42.33 0.05
C GLY A 619 10.17 41.61 -0.12
N VAL A 620 10.03 40.79 -1.15
CA VAL A 620 8.81 40.01 -1.41
C VAL A 620 8.86 38.71 -0.58
N ASP A 621 7.77 38.37 0.12
CA ASP A 621 7.72 37.13 0.91
C ASP A 621 7.81 35.90 0.01
N PRO A 622 8.88 35.09 0.14
CA PRO A 622 9.04 33.86 -0.65
C PRO A 622 7.94 32.83 -0.43
N LEU A 623 7.24 32.90 0.71
CA LEU A 623 6.21 31.95 1.09
C LEU A 623 4.78 32.40 0.71
N ALA A 624 4.60 33.60 0.18
CA ALA A 624 3.28 34.17 -0.10
C ALA A 624 2.40 33.27 -1.00
N ALA A 625 2.99 32.54 -1.95
CA ALA A 625 2.28 31.66 -2.86
C ALA A 625 1.92 30.29 -2.24
N PHE A 626 2.57 29.90 -1.13
CA PHE A 626 2.47 28.54 -0.56
C PHE A 626 1.41 28.40 0.54
N GLY A 627 0.67 29.47 0.82
CA GLY A 627 -0.42 29.49 1.78
C GLY A 627 -0.03 29.91 3.20
N PRO A 628 -1.01 30.12 4.08
CA PRO A 628 -0.79 30.76 5.39
C PRO A 628 -0.03 29.88 6.39
N GLN A 629 -0.02 28.55 6.21
CA GLN A 629 0.67 27.61 7.11
C GLN A 629 2.15 27.41 6.74
N ALA A 630 2.59 27.87 5.57
CA ALA A 630 3.92 27.57 5.03
C ALA A 630 5.08 27.93 5.99
N ALA A 631 5.03 29.08 6.64
CA ALA A 631 6.06 29.50 7.61
C ALA A 631 6.06 28.60 8.85
N ALA A 632 4.90 28.26 9.39
CA ALA A 632 4.76 27.38 10.54
C ALA A 632 5.20 25.95 10.23
N ASP A 633 4.86 25.44 9.04
CA ASP A 633 5.26 24.12 8.57
C ASP A 633 6.78 24.02 8.43
N LEU A 634 7.44 25.01 7.81
CA LEU A 634 8.89 25.03 7.66
C LEU A 634 9.61 25.20 9.01
N LEU A 635 9.05 25.96 9.94
CA LEU A 635 9.58 26.08 11.29
C LEU A 635 9.50 24.74 12.05
N SER A 636 8.38 24.03 11.90
CA SER A 636 8.20 22.67 12.45
C SER A 636 9.20 21.69 11.81
N HIS A 637 9.31 21.71 10.47
CA HIS A 637 10.21 20.87 9.72
C HIS A 637 11.68 21.10 10.10
N ASP A 638 12.08 22.36 10.31
CA ASP A 638 13.43 22.72 10.72
C ASP A 638 13.83 22.10 12.08
N SER A 639 12.84 21.75 12.91
CA SER A 639 13.05 21.06 14.20
C SER A 639 13.19 19.55 14.07
N CYS A 640 13.01 18.97 12.88
CA CYS A 640 13.21 17.54 12.66
C CYS A 640 14.70 17.17 12.73
N ASP A 641 14.96 15.91 13.10
CA ASP A 641 16.30 15.34 13.05
C ASP A 641 16.75 15.17 11.60
N HIS A 642 18.05 15.33 11.36
CA HIS A 642 18.70 15.08 10.07
C HIS A 642 18.17 15.91 8.88
N VAL A 643 17.57 17.08 9.12
CA VAL A 643 17.25 18.03 8.05
C VAL A 643 18.51 18.46 7.32
N GLY A 644 18.42 18.64 5.99
CA GLY A 644 19.55 19.07 5.17
C GLY A 644 20.16 20.42 5.55
N ASP A 645 21.35 20.67 5.08
CA ASP A 645 21.97 22.00 5.17
C ASP A 645 21.11 23.02 4.41
N LEU A 646 20.51 22.58 3.26
CA LEU A 646 19.50 23.32 2.54
C LEU A 646 18.24 22.48 2.39
N VAL A 647 17.08 23.15 2.45
CA VAL A 647 15.77 22.60 2.06
C VAL A 647 15.30 23.40 0.85
N ILE A 648 15.20 22.75 -0.30
CA ILE A 648 14.84 23.38 -1.56
C ILE A 648 13.42 22.92 -1.93
N ASN A 649 12.53 23.87 -2.22
CA ASN A 649 11.19 23.58 -2.73
C ASN A 649 11.03 24.14 -4.14
N SER A 650 10.40 23.37 -5.02
CA SER A 650 10.16 23.85 -6.38
C SER A 650 9.13 24.98 -6.42
N ARG A 651 9.17 25.75 -7.50
CA ARG A 651 8.24 26.86 -7.71
C ARG A 651 6.82 26.35 -7.94
N LEU A 652 5.85 27.01 -7.32
CA LEU A 652 4.43 26.84 -7.59
C LEU A 652 4.02 27.75 -8.76
N ASP A 653 3.37 27.17 -9.76
CA ASP A 653 2.68 27.92 -10.81
C ASP A 653 1.28 28.28 -10.30
N SER A 654 1.08 29.53 -9.91
CA SER A 654 -0.20 30.02 -9.35
C SER A 654 -1.33 30.04 -10.39
N GLY A 655 -1.03 29.97 -11.69
CA GLY A 655 -2.03 29.96 -12.76
C GLY A 655 -2.66 28.57 -12.95
N THR A 656 -1.89 27.51 -12.73
CA THR A 656 -2.32 26.11 -12.93
C THR A 656 -2.36 25.30 -11.63
N ASP A 657 -1.87 25.85 -10.53
CA ASP A 657 -1.68 25.18 -9.24
C ASP A 657 -0.72 23.95 -9.34
N GLU A 658 0.20 24.00 -10.34
CA GLU A 658 1.17 22.95 -10.61
C GLU A 658 2.51 23.18 -9.91
N VAL A 659 3.17 22.11 -9.50
CA VAL A 659 4.56 22.10 -9.00
C VAL A 659 5.44 21.24 -9.90
N ALA A 660 6.76 21.40 -9.81
CA ALA A 660 7.70 20.57 -10.56
C ALA A 660 8.39 19.58 -9.63
N ALA A 661 8.09 18.30 -9.76
CA ALA A 661 8.79 17.27 -9.01
C ALA A 661 10.27 17.20 -9.39
N PHE A 662 11.16 17.05 -8.41
CA PHE A 662 12.60 16.82 -8.64
C PHE A 662 12.88 15.37 -9.08
N GLU A 663 11.87 14.52 -8.96
CA GLU A 663 11.83 13.14 -9.43
C GLU A 663 11.03 13.01 -10.73
N GLU A 664 11.12 11.86 -11.40
CA GLU A 664 10.35 11.59 -12.62
C GLU A 664 8.89 11.17 -12.28
N LEU A 665 8.13 12.12 -11.71
CA LEU A 665 6.75 11.95 -11.25
C LEU A 665 5.87 13.07 -11.82
N VAL A 666 4.66 12.73 -12.31
CA VAL A 666 3.65 13.72 -12.75
C VAL A 666 2.82 14.21 -11.56
N GLY A 667 2.37 13.28 -10.71
CA GLY A 667 1.81 13.60 -9.41
C GLY A 667 2.88 13.48 -8.35
N CYS A 668 2.98 14.44 -7.45
CA CYS A 668 3.99 14.41 -6.39
C CYS A 668 3.48 15.05 -5.11
N HIS A 669 4.18 14.74 -4.03
CA HIS A 669 4.00 15.28 -2.68
C HIS A 669 5.35 15.31 -1.98
N GLY A 670 5.43 15.87 -0.78
CA GLY A 670 6.65 15.99 0.03
C GLY A 670 7.09 17.43 0.27
N GLY A 671 6.65 18.38 -0.56
CA GLY A 671 6.92 19.81 -0.39
C GLY A 671 5.68 20.65 -0.21
N LEU A 672 5.85 21.96 -0.34
CA LEU A 672 4.77 22.93 -0.33
C LEU A 672 4.26 23.21 -1.75
N GLY A 673 2.98 23.58 -1.83
CA GLY A 673 2.29 24.00 -3.04
C GLY A 673 1.17 23.06 -3.48
N GLY A 674 0.09 23.63 -4.02
CA GLY A 674 -1.09 22.90 -4.47
C GLY A 674 -1.83 22.15 -3.37
N TRP A 675 -2.15 20.88 -3.58
CA TRP A 675 -3.02 20.11 -2.69
C TRP A 675 -2.28 19.13 -1.76
N GLN A 676 -0.96 19.12 -1.74
CA GLN A 676 -0.14 18.14 -1.01
C GLN A 676 -0.45 18.12 0.50
N GLY A 677 -0.54 19.27 1.14
CA GLY A 677 -0.88 19.39 2.56
C GLY A 677 -2.38 19.27 2.87
N ARG A 678 -3.26 19.08 1.87
CA ARG A 678 -4.72 19.09 2.06
C ARG A 678 -5.26 17.67 2.18
N ALA A 679 -4.99 17.01 3.27
CA ALA A 679 -5.46 15.68 3.56
C ALA A 679 -6.92 15.65 4.06
N VAL A 680 -7.50 14.46 4.16
CA VAL A 680 -8.92 14.31 4.49
C VAL A 680 -9.16 13.28 5.59
N LEU A 681 -10.24 13.49 6.34
CA LEU A 681 -10.76 12.59 7.35
C LEU A 681 -12.28 12.48 7.18
N VAL A 682 -12.80 11.28 6.90
CA VAL A 682 -14.23 10.97 6.87
C VAL A 682 -14.54 10.07 8.07
N HIS A 683 -15.43 10.51 8.92
CA HIS A 683 -15.69 9.87 10.21
C HIS A 683 -17.19 9.86 10.55
N PRO A 684 -17.66 9.01 11.45
CA PRO A 684 -19.05 9.02 11.90
C PRO A 684 -19.47 10.43 12.34
N ALA A 685 -20.61 10.91 11.85
CA ALA A 685 -21.05 12.29 12.10
C ALA A 685 -21.31 12.60 13.59
N THR A 686 -21.54 11.54 14.39
CA THR A 686 -21.74 11.62 15.85
C THR A 686 -20.43 11.70 16.63
N TRP A 687 -19.29 11.52 15.98
CA TRP A 687 -17.98 11.61 16.62
C TRP A 687 -17.44 13.04 16.49
N PRO A 688 -17.22 13.76 17.60
CA PRO A 688 -16.72 15.12 17.55
C PRO A 688 -15.27 15.16 17.07
N VAL A 689 -14.91 16.24 16.40
CA VAL A 689 -13.55 16.64 16.09
C VAL A 689 -13.22 17.89 16.89
N ASP A 690 -12.10 17.90 17.58
CA ASP A 690 -11.69 18.98 18.47
C ASP A 690 -10.80 19.98 17.75
N GLY A 691 -11.40 21.07 17.30
CA GLY A 691 -10.68 22.18 16.67
C GLY A 691 -10.20 21.87 15.25
N GLU A 692 -9.21 22.64 14.81
CA GLU A 692 -8.53 22.45 13.53
C GLU A 692 -7.46 21.37 13.65
N LEU A 693 -7.43 20.44 12.69
CA LEU A 693 -6.48 19.36 12.68
C LEU A 693 -5.24 19.76 11.85
N ILE A 694 -4.18 20.17 12.54
CA ILE A 694 -2.88 20.51 11.94
C ILE A 694 -1.83 19.51 12.41
N GLY A 695 -1.21 18.83 11.46
CA GLY A 695 -0.24 17.77 11.70
C GLY A 695 -0.84 16.39 11.97
N ALA A 696 -0.14 15.35 11.53
CA ALA A 696 -0.54 13.96 11.69
C ALA A 696 -0.65 13.53 13.17
N GLU A 697 0.15 14.13 14.05
CA GLU A 697 0.11 13.92 15.51
C GLU A 697 -1.18 14.44 16.13
N CYS A 698 -1.76 15.53 15.56
CA CYS A 698 -3.06 16.02 15.99
C CYS A 698 -4.17 15.04 15.61
N VAL A 699 -4.11 14.48 14.41
CA VAL A 699 -5.02 13.43 13.96
C VAL A 699 -4.85 12.16 14.81
N HIS A 700 -3.62 11.77 15.15
CA HIS A 700 -3.35 10.66 16.07
C HIS A 700 -4.10 10.85 17.39
N ARG A 701 -3.95 12.02 18.04
CA ARG A 701 -4.67 12.30 19.29
C ARG A 701 -6.19 12.22 19.13
N GLN A 702 -6.70 12.64 17.98
CA GLN A 702 -8.13 12.53 17.67
C GLN A 702 -8.57 11.08 17.52
N LEU A 703 -7.80 10.25 16.81
CA LEU A 703 -8.06 8.81 16.65
C LEU A 703 -8.00 8.07 18.00
N VAL A 704 -7.02 8.40 18.83
CA VAL A 704 -6.91 7.85 20.20
C VAL A 704 -8.16 8.16 21.03
N ARG A 705 -8.64 9.42 21.04
CA ARG A 705 -9.89 9.79 21.73
C ARG A 705 -11.10 9.01 21.22
N TRP A 706 -11.17 8.73 19.94
CA TRP A 706 -12.25 7.90 19.41
C TRP A 706 -12.14 6.43 19.85
N LEU A 707 -10.92 5.87 19.93
CA LEU A 707 -10.69 4.54 20.49
C LEU A 707 -11.02 4.48 21.99
N GLU A 708 -10.74 5.54 22.75
CA GLU A 708 -11.16 5.68 24.16
C GLU A 708 -12.68 5.73 24.29
N ARG A 709 -13.35 6.53 23.45
CA ARG A 709 -14.81 6.65 23.41
C ARG A 709 -15.52 5.31 23.20
N VAL A 710 -14.95 4.41 22.42
CA VAL A 710 -15.50 3.07 22.17
C VAL A 710 -14.96 2.00 23.13
N GLY A 711 -14.22 2.37 24.15
CA GLY A 711 -13.73 1.46 25.19
C GLY A 711 -12.53 0.58 24.78
N HIS A 712 -11.82 0.94 23.72
CA HIS A 712 -10.69 0.16 23.23
C HIS A 712 -9.33 0.64 23.74
N ARG A 713 -9.30 1.77 24.40
CA ARG A 713 -8.10 2.32 25.04
C ARG A 713 -8.47 2.84 26.43
N SER A 714 -7.66 2.56 27.43
CA SER A 714 -7.81 3.10 28.78
C SER A 714 -6.87 4.28 28.97
N ASP A 715 -7.31 5.23 29.81
CA ASP A 715 -6.73 6.55 30.10
C ASP A 715 -5.24 6.73 29.80
N LEU A 716 -4.94 7.74 29.02
CA LEU A 716 -3.58 8.23 28.81
C LEU A 716 -3.03 8.81 30.13
N ALA A 717 -2.23 8.05 30.85
CA ALA A 717 -1.24 8.68 31.72
C ALA A 717 -0.32 9.52 30.82
N PRO A 718 -0.01 10.78 31.18
CA PRO A 718 0.92 11.59 30.39
C PRO A 718 2.24 10.83 30.26
N PRO A 719 2.94 10.93 29.10
CA PRO A 719 4.20 10.25 28.90
C PRO A 719 5.15 10.64 30.03
N THR A 720 5.56 9.67 30.83
CA THR A 720 6.64 9.88 31.80
C THR A 720 7.88 10.15 30.97
N ALA A 721 8.36 11.40 31.03
CA ALA A 721 9.62 11.79 30.42
C ALA A 721 10.69 10.79 30.86
N ARG A 722 11.24 10.03 29.91
CA ARG A 722 12.40 9.19 30.20
C ARG A 722 13.52 10.14 30.65
N VAL A 723 13.80 10.09 31.94
CA VAL A 723 15.03 10.69 32.49
C VAL A 723 16.17 9.91 31.85
N THR A 724 16.83 10.50 30.87
CA THR A 724 18.11 10.01 30.37
C THR A 724 19.10 10.13 31.51
N SER A 725 19.32 9.05 32.25
CA SER A 725 20.46 8.96 33.15
C SER A 725 21.72 8.92 32.30
N SER A 726 22.43 10.04 32.25
CA SER A 726 23.82 10.13 31.84
C SER A 726 24.64 9.31 32.84
N VAL A 727 25.25 8.20 32.41
CA VAL A 727 26.49 7.63 32.90
C VAL A 727 27.36 7.25 31.70
#